data_fc003f6566c6be22e0da28e3e61a30c2
#
_entry.id   fc003f6566c6be22e0da28e3e61a30c2
#
_cell.length_a   1.000
_cell.length_b   1.000
_cell.length_c   1.000
_cell.angle_alpha   90.00
_cell.angle_beta   90.00
_cell.angle_gamma   90.00
#
_symmetry.space_group_name_H-M   'P 1'
#
loop_
_entity.id
_entity.type
_entity.pdbx_description
1 polymer ?
#
loop_
_entity_poly.entity_id
_entity_poly.type
_entity_poly.pdbx_seq_one_letter_code
_entity_poly.pdbx_strand_id
1 'polypeptide(L)'
;MSCATRVGLAVLFCCWLSLVVFGQTTARLQTSDTDLTVEAGSEAPRLVSLSVPGQPPWQNRASESLLTSAEISGEQAPIHWTFNGEASHISAEQVAFVYDSPSPHLRLTWEWRTRAAHGPIEHQIHIENRDARELWIPLQESLAFNWQIDPQSSLQHFFIEKGANSPSRIGTHEVALAEGYHWTGTSSTYGDLSDNEPREIIPWSLVQSSDAAQSGWYAGIEFSGRTGISLTREKDSLQGALGLNPDPSPFRTRLKPGELFETPRIFLGGFRDGADGAGNVLRPWVRAVLGNPETWKNPNYPVVVNNSWGGGMDVNEEIALGMIRDSASLGVEMFHVDAGWFRGVGDWYPNPQKFPHGLAFVADKAHQQGLKFGLWVDWTQAGLSTESGALNARDPKVRDWMVTDLPADWKPEPFKGQTIDLGVPEAKQWAQNEVERIVSDYHLDMLEHDGYLVAHGCDRADHPHAPPDPLNKCIYKSWGAYWVDSSNSTDVSYHAVRAYYDIYSKLRHDHPGLLFEICNDGGRMVDFGSASHGDYFSITDTYDPTSNRRAFYDTSHVLPAAMLESYVEKWPTPSIDNFRFMLRSGMMGWLTIMINTPSWSPEQHAEATKQIDLYKKELRPLIRDASLYHVSPRPDGVHWDGIQYWDPERQRGVVYAFRGSIAEEKSHRFALKGLQPSRHYRLRYNDHSAPDRTVTGRDLIGRGLEVKLPSPNTSELIFIKGENQTHAAGAMPAVMSRP
;
A
#
# COMPACT_ATOMS: atom_id res chain seq x y z
N MET A 1 58.44 -9.92 11.38
CA MET A 1 58.43 -8.72 10.54
C MET A 1 57.63 -9.06 9.29
N SER A 2 56.36 -8.69 9.25
CA SER A 2 55.55 -8.76 8.06
C SER A 2 54.48 -7.63 8.16
N CYS A 3 54.59 -6.69 7.24
CA CYS A 3 53.80 -5.48 7.16
C CYS A 3 52.54 -5.81 6.38
N ALA A 4 51.35 -5.74 7.01
CA ALA A 4 50.06 -5.86 6.34
C ALA A 4 49.50 -4.45 6.07
N THR A 5 49.47 -4.08 4.81
CA THR A 5 48.92 -2.82 4.29
C THR A 5 47.41 -2.87 4.31
N ARG A 6 46.80 -2.07 5.19
CA ARG A 6 45.34 -1.81 5.14
C ARG A 6 45.09 -0.67 4.14
N VAL A 7 44.34 -0.95 3.10
CA VAL A 7 43.80 0.05 2.21
C VAL A 7 42.55 0.62 2.90
N GLY A 8 42.63 1.85 3.39
CA GLY A 8 41.52 2.60 3.93
C GLY A 8 40.75 3.26 2.79
N LEU A 9 39.48 2.94 2.64
CA LEU A 9 38.54 3.70 1.81
C LEU A 9 38.24 5.03 2.52
N ALA A 10 38.76 6.12 1.97
CA ALA A 10 38.44 7.46 2.43
C ALA A 10 37.06 7.86 1.84
N VAL A 11 36.07 7.88 2.70
CA VAL A 11 34.75 8.54 2.38
C VAL A 11 35.00 10.04 2.50
N LEU A 12 34.98 10.74 1.39
CA LEU A 12 35.02 12.20 1.36
C LEU A 12 33.68 12.75 1.90
N PHE A 13 33.70 13.18 3.16
CA PHE A 13 32.67 14.03 3.74
C PHE A 13 32.82 15.44 3.16
N CYS A 14 31.98 15.83 2.22
CA CYS A 14 31.84 17.22 1.81
C CYS A 14 31.08 17.98 2.89
N CYS A 15 31.81 18.67 3.77
CA CYS A 15 31.19 19.71 4.61
C CYS A 15 30.75 20.88 3.73
N TRP A 16 29.46 21.13 3.66
CA TRP A 16 28.91 22.33 3.03
C TRP A 16 28.81 23.46 4.05
N LEU A 17 29.54 24.53 3.79
CA LEU A 17 29.35 25.80 4.48
C LEU A 17 28.02 26.42 4.01
N SER A 18 27.16 26.73 4.96
CA SER A 18 25.96 27.54 4.72
C SER A 18 26.38 28.96 4.37
N LEU A 19 26.19 29.36 3.12
CA LEU A 19 26.32 30.76 2.71
C LEU A 19 25.03 31.49 3.11
N VAL A 20 25.07 32.24 4.17
CA VAL A 20 24.01 33.21 4.51
C VAL A 20 24.19 34.43 3.60
N VAL A 21 23.42 34.46 2.51
CA VAL A 21 23.18 35.66 1.73
C VAL A 21 21.93 36.33 2.32
N PHE A 22 21.97 37.59 2.58
CA PHE A 22 20.85 38.35 3.14
C PHE A 22 19.54 38.06 2.39
N GLY A 23 18.60 37.36 3.04
CA GLY A 23 17.22 37.23 2.62
C GLY A 23 16.67 35.82 2.38
N GLN A 24 17.47 34.79 2.09
CA GLN A 24 16.95 33.47 1.77
C GLN A 24 17.85 32.36 2.31
N THR A 25 17.27 31.43 3.07
CA THR A 25 17.96 30.23 3.58
C THR A 25 17.64 29.06 2.66
N THR A 26 18.64 28.56 1.94
CA THR A 26 18.50 27.42 1.02
C THR A 26 19.09 26.16 1.66
N ALA A 27 18.41 25.03 1.49
CA ALA A 27 18.86 23.72 1.96
C ALA A 27 18.65 22.65 0.87
N ARG A 28 19.43 21.55 0.98
CA ARG A 28 19.35 20.42 0.05
C ARG A 28 19.22 19.12 0.83
N LEU A 29 18.32 18.26 0.36
CA LEU A 29 18.13 16.90 0.82
C LEU A 29 18.37 15.94 -0.34
N GLN A 30 19.04 14.81 -0.06
CA GLN A 30 19.41 13.87 -1.12
C GLN A 30 19.33 12.42 -0.63
N THR A 31 18.77 11.56 -1.49
CA THR A 31 18.92 10.11 -1.45
C THR A 31 19.71 9.61 -2.68
N SER A 32 19.92 8.31 -2.84
CA SER A 32 20.51 7.78 -4.07
C SER A 32 19.69 8.05 -5.33
N ASP A 33 18.38 8.28 -5.16
CA ASP A 33 17.42 8.35 -6.26
C ASP A 33 16.82 9.75 -6.44
N THR A 34 16.80 10.55 -5.39
CA THR A 34 16.09 11.83 -5.33
C THR A 34 16.98 12.92 -4.78
N ASP A 35 16.97 14.08 -5.42
CA ASP A 35 17.70 15.28 -5.01
C ASP A 35 16.75 16.48 -4.98
N LEU A 36 16.56 17.06 -3.78
CA LEU A 36 15.62 18.14 -3.52
C LEU A 36 16.37 19.38 -3.04
N THR A 37 16.01 20.55 -3.59
CA THR A 37 16.43 21.86 -3.07
C THR A 37 15.20 22.60 -2.56
N VAL A 38 15.30 23.14 -1.34
CA VAL A 38 14.24 23.89 -0.67
C VAL A 38 14.78 25.24 -0.17
N GLU A 39 13.88 26.21 -0.01
CA GLU A 39 14.22 27.58 0.36
C GLU A 39 13.20 28.15 1.34
N ALA A 40 13.66 28.88 2.35
CA ALA A 40 12.82 29.67 3.23
C ALA A 40 12.69 31.11 2.68
N GLY A 41 11.50 31.47 2.21
CA GLY A 41 11.15 32.87 1.96
C GLY A 41 10.74 33.57 3.26
N SER A 42 10.58 34.91 3.20
CA SER A 42 10.18 35.68 4.37
C SER A 42 8.80 35.37 4.93
N GLU A 43 7.85 34.98 4.06
CA GLU A 43 6.44 34.76 4.40
C GLU A 43 5.98 33.30 4.09
N ALA A 44 6.66 32.63 3.20
CA ALA A 44 6.35 31.23 2.82
C ALA A 44 7.59 30.49 2.33
N PRO A 45 7.71 29.18 2.58
CA PRO A 45 8.77 28.32 2.03
C PRO A 45 8.51 27.98 0.57
N ARG A 46 9.51 27.43 -0.09
CA ARG A 46 9.42 26.93 -1.46
C ARG A 46 10.21 25.66 -1.66
N LEU A 47 9.61 24.65 -2.30
CA LEU A 47 10.33 23.59 -2.98
C LEU A 47 10.91 24.21 -4.25
N VAL A 48 12.23 24.34 -4.35
CA VAL A 48 12.90 25.00 -5.49
C VAL A 48 13.03 24.07 -6.68
N SER A 49 13.55 22.87 -6.43
CA SER A 49 13.78 21.90 -7.50
C SER A 49 13.77 20.47 -7.00
N LEU A 50 13.43 19.56 -7.96
CA LEU A 50 13.52 18.12 -7.80
C LEU A 50 14.32 17.55 -8.97
N SER A 51 15.23 16.62 -8.73
CA SER A 51 15.90 15.87 -9.79
C SER A 51 16.23 14.42 -9.39
N VAL A 52 16.40 13.60 -10.42
CA VAL A 52 17.16 12.34 -10.29
C VAL A 52 18.64 12.70 -10.35
N PRO A 53 19.50 12.19 -9.47
CA PRO A 53 20.93 12.50 -9.49
C PRO A 53 21.54 12.31 -10.88
N GLY A 54 22.17 13.40 -11.40
CA GLY A 54 22.78 13.43 -12.73
C GLY A 54 21.81 13.68 -13.89
N GLN A 55 20.54 14.06 -13.62
CA GLN A 55 19.57 14.54 -14.62
C GLN A 55 19.29 16.02 -14.40
N PRO A 56 18.79 16.72 -15.46
CA PRO A 56 18.30 18.09 -15.31
C PRO A 56 17.17 18.17 -14.27
N PRO A 57 17.17 19.22 -13.43
CA PRO A 57 16.15 19.37 -12.41
C PRO A 57 14.83 19.91 -12.96
N TRP A 58 13.73 19.43 -12.40
CA TRP A 58 12.43 20.07 -12.47
C TRP A 58 12.47 21.31 -11.58
N GLN A 59 12.22 22.48 -12.15
CA GLN A 59 12.25 23.76 -11.44
C GLN A 59 10.83 24.17 -11.05
N ASN A 60 10.61 24.45 -9.76
CA ASN A 60 9.31 24.92 -9.27
C ASN A 60 9.30 26.44 -9.17
N ARG A 61 8.23 27.06 -9.72
CA ARG A 61 8.03 28.51 -9.75
C ARG A 61 7.19 29.02 -8.56
N ALA A 62 6.41 28.12 -7.92
CA ALA A 62 5.49 28.50 -6.83
C ALA A 62 6.16 28.46 -5.45
N SER A 63 5.83 29.41 -4.59
CA SER A 63 5.97 29.26 -3.14
C SER A 63 4.84 28.40 -2.61
N GLU A 64 5.03 27.80 -1.43
CA GLU A 64 3.97 27.04 -0.76
C GLU A 64 2.76 27.93 -0.47
N SER A 65 1.57 27.40 -0.66
CA SER A 65 0.32 28.07 -0.35
C SER A 65 -0.03 27.82 1.12
N LEU A 66 0.35 28.76 1.98
CA LEU A 66 0.04 28.69 3.41
C LEU A 66 -1.33 29.26 3.73
N LEU A 67 -1.95 28.83 4.84
CA LEU A 67 -3.19 29.39 5.35
C LEU A 67 -3.08 30.92 5.52
N THR A 68 -4.09 31.64 5.05
CA THR A 68 -4.16 33.12 5.14
C THR A 68 -5.15 33.62 6.15
N SER A 69 -6.01 32.75 6.69
CA SER A 69 -6.98 33.10 7.72
C SER A 69 -7.38 31.92 8.59
N ALA A 70 -7.84 32.20 9.80
CA ALA A 70 -8.53 31.25 10.68
C ALA A 70 -9.81 31.91 11.19
N GLU A 71 -10.79 31.11 11.63
CA GLU A 71 -12.00 31.64 12.25
C GLU A 71 -11.87 31.56 13.78
N ILE A 72 -12.15 32.64 14.46
CA ILE A 72 -12.15 32.76 15.93
C ILE A 72 -13.49 33.38 16.37
N SER A 73 -14.24 32.66 17.17
CA SER A 73 -15.57 33.10 17.66
C SER A 73 -16.54 33.52 16.54
N GLY A 74 -16.46 32.85 15.37
CA GLY A 74 -17.31 33.12 14.21
C GLY A 74 -16.82 34.25 13.29
N GLU A 75 -15.68 34.88 13.59
CA GLU A 75 -15.07 35.95 12.78
C GLU A 75 -13.77 35.46 12.11
N GLN A 76 -13.55 35.89 10.85
CA GLN A 76 -12.32 35.59 10.14
C GLN A 76 -11.17 36.49 10.66
N ALA A 77 -10.12 35.84 11.11
CA ALA A 77 -8.88 36.46 11.55
C ALA A 77 -7.77 36.22 10.52
N PRO A 78 -7.17 37.29 9.93
CA PRO A 78 -6.08 37.12 8.97
C PRO A 78 -4.83 36.56 9.66
N ILE A 79 -4.10 35.69 8.96
CA ILE A 79 -2.83 35.11 9.40
C ILE A 79 -1.69 35.74 8.60
N HIS A 80 -0.66 36.20 9.29
CA HIS A 80 0.55 36.75 8.68
C HIS A 80 1.77 35.95 9.13
N TRP A 81 2.27 35.12 8.26
CA TRP A 81 3.43 34.30 8.52
C TRP A 81 4.73 35.08 8.40
N THR A 82 5.65 34.85 9.32
CA THR A 82 6.99 35.41 9.31
C THR A 82 7.99 34.29 9.60
N PHE A 83 9.02 34.16 8.78
CA PHE A 83 10.07 33.14 8.94
C PHE A 83 10.80 33.32 10.26
N ASN A 84 10.92 32.24 11.03
CA ASN A 84 11.66 32.15 12.28
C ASN A 84 12.90 31.29 12.12
N GLY A 85 14.03 31.90 11.74
CA GLY A 85 15.27 31.18 11.51
C GLY A 85 15.88 30.55 12.77
N GLU A 86 15.64 31.12 13.96
CA GLU A 86 16.13 30.58 15.23
C GLU A 86 15.41 29.29 15.63
N ALA A 87 14.13 29.16 15.30
CA ALA A 87 13.36 27.94 15.55
C ALA A 87 13.48 26.90 14.44
N SER A 88 14.04 27.28 13.30
CA SER A 88 14.21 26.40 12.14
C SER A 88 15.39 25.45 12.33
N HIS A 89 15.30 24.27 11.69
CA HIS A 89 16.34 23.24 11.75
C HIS A 89 16.74 22.80 10.34
N ILE A 90 18.06 22.69 10.11
CA ILE A 90 18.63 22.19 8.85
C ILE A 90 19.71 21.17 9.17
N SER A 91 19.57 19.98 8.62
CA SER A 91 20.56 18.90 8.66
C SER A 91 20.64 18.20 7.30
N ALA A 92 21.49 17.20 7.18
CA ALA A 92 21.56 16.36 5.98
C ALA A 92 20.32 15.47 5.77
N GLU A 93 19.57 15.19 6.85
CA GLU A 93 18.44 14.27 6.84
C GLU A 93 17.09 14.97 7.03
N GLN A 94 17.09 16.22 7.53
CA GLN A 94 15.87 16.95 7.85
C GLN A 94 16.04 18.45 7.64
N VAL A 95 15.05 19.06 7.02
CA VAL A 95 14.88 20.51 6.93
C VAL A 95 13.51 20.86 7.48
N ALA A 96 13.45 21.68 8.53
CA ALA A 96 12.23 22.17 9.13
C ALA A 96 12.28 23.70 9.17
N PHE A 97 11.54 24.34 8.29
CA PHE A 97 11.38 25.81 8.29
C PHE A 97 10.19 26.18 9.14
N VAL A 98 10.43 27.05 10.11
CA VAL A 98 9.40 27.51 11.07
C VAL A 98 8.93 28.91 10.72
N TYR A 99 7.62 29.09 10.76
CA TYR A 99 6.94 30.37 10.55
C TYR A 99 6.03 30.64 11.74
N ASP A 100 6.08 31.85 12.26
CA ASP A 100 5.22 32.29 13.35
C ASP A 100 4.24 33.37 12.85
N SER A 101 3.00 33.32 13.35
CA SER A 101 2.00 34.39 13.21
C SER A 101 1.73 34.97 14.60
N PRO A 102 1.82 36.29 14.76
CA PRO A 102 1.62 36.91 16.08
C PRO A 102 0.13 37.03 16.49
N SER A 103 -0.79 37.04 15.51
CA SER A 103 -2.24 37.17 15.78
C SER A 103 -3.03 36.63 14.55
N PRO A 104 -3.78 35.55 14.69
CA PRO A 104 -3.76 34.62 15.84
C PRO A 104 -2.35 34.07 16.10
N HIS A 105 -2.06 33.75 17.36
CA HIS A 105 -0.73 33.21 17.70
C HIS A 105 -0.64 31.74 17.27
N LEU A 106 -0.02 31.53 16.11
CA LEU A 106 0.16 30.20 15.49
C LEU A 106 1.64 30.00 15.19
N ARG A 107 2.04 28.74 15.17
CA ARG A 107 3.30 28.29 14.60
C ARG A 107 3.06 27.28 13.49
N LEU A 108 3.71 27.48 12.34
CA LEU A 108 3.75 26.52 11.24
C LEU A 108 5.15 25.98 11.11
N THR A 109 5.28 24.65 10.98
CA THR A 109 6.54 23.96 10.64
C THR A 109 6.36 23.27 9.30
N TRP A 110 7.15 23.66 8.32
CA TRP A 110 7.22 23.06 6.99
C TRP A 110 8.43 22.15 6.95
N GLU A 111 8.18 20.81 7.01
CA GLU A 111 9.22 19.80 7.21
C GLU A 111 9.43 18.96 5.97
N TRP A 112 10.71 18.72 5.60
CA TRP A 112 11.16 17.71 4.66
C TRP A 112 12.17 16.81 5.36
N ARG A 113 12.11 15.49 5.10
CA ARG A 113 13.07 14.54 5.68
C ARG A 113 13.35 13.33 4.80
N THR A 114 14.57 12.82 4.90
CA THR A 114 14.97 11.52 4.36
C THR A 114 14.90 10.48 5.47
N ARG A 115 14.20 9.37 5.26
CA ARG A 115 14.12 8.26 6.23
C ARG A 115 14.96 7.07 5.82
N ALA A 116 15.46 7.05 4.57
CA ALA A 116 16.36 6.02 4.05
C ALA A 116 17.38 6.64 3.10
N ALA A 117 18.47 5.95 2.87
CA ALA A 117 19.52 6.38 1.92
C ALA A 117 19.08 6.30 0.46
N HIS A 118 17.94 5.68 0.17
CA HIS A 118 17.36 5.49 -1.16
C HIS A 118 15.87 5.85 -1.14
N GLY A 119 15.29 6.04 -2.32
CA GLY A 119 13.85 6.29 -2.49
C GLY A 119 13.47 7.77 -2.38
N PRO A 120 12.19 8.05 -2.08
CA PRO A 120 11.65 9.39 -1.99
C PRO A 120 12.04 10.12 -0.72
N ILE A 121 11.73 11.42 -0.70
CA ILE A 121 11.87 12.32 0.45
C ILE A 121 10.47 12.71 0.90
N GLU A 122 10.20 12.62 2.21
CA GLU A 122 8.90 12.92 2.81
C GLU A 122 8.74 14.40 3.11
N HIS A 123 7.48 14.85 3.09
CA HIS A 123 7.07 16.20 3.48
C HIS A 123 5.80 16.22 4.30
N GLN A 124 5.73 17.14 5.26
CA GLN A 124 4.55 17.37 6.09
C GLN A 124 4.53 18.82 6.60
N ILE A 125 3.33 19.38 6.76
CA ILE A 125 3.12 20.69 7.38
C ILE A 125 2.42 20.48 8.72
N HIS A 126 2.95 21.14 9.76
CA HIS A 126 2.38 21.14 11.11
C HIS A 126 1.95 22.54 11.47
N ILE A 127 0.74 22.70 12.04
CA ILE A 127 0.20 23.98 12.50
C ILE A 127 -0.20 23.82 13.96
N GLU A 128 0.49 24.52 14.84
CA GLU A 128 0.27 24.54 16.28
C GLU A 128 -0.53 25.77 16.69
N ASN A 129 -1.63 25.57 17.41
CA ASN A 129 -2.36 26.68 18.03
C ASN A 129 -1.67 27.08 19.33
N ARG A 130 -0.97 28.23 19.31
CA ARG A 130 -0.34 28.87 20.47
C ARG A 130 -1.16 30.04 21.05
N ASP A 131 -2.33 30.31 20.44
CA ASP A 131 -3.30 31.28 20.97
C ASP A 131 -3.99 30.68 22.21
N ALA A 132 -4.49 31.56 23.06
CA ALA A 132 -5.28 31.16 24.22
C ALA A 132 -6.72 30.78 23.87
N ARG A 133 -7.14 31.01 22.64
CA ARG A 133 -8.50 30.77 22.13
C ARG A 133 -8.50 29.55 21.22
N GLU A 134 -9.63 28.86 21.19
CA GLU A 134 -9.97 27.88 20.17
C GLU A 134 -10.17 28.59 18.82
N LEU A 135 -9.72 27.97 17.74
CA LEU A 135 -9.89 28.46 16.39
C LEU A 135 -10.26 27.35 15.42
N TRP A 136 -10.81 27.72 14.29
CA TRP A 136 -11.09 26.84 13.17
C TRP A 136 -10.16 27.19 12.01
N ILE A 137 -9.49 26.17 11.47
CA ILE A 137 -8.65 26.33 10.32
C ILE A 137 -9.31 25.70 9.08
N PRO A 138 -9.19 26.36 7.90
CA PRO A 138 -9.57 25.77 6.63
C PRO A 138 -8.54 24.73 6.18
N LEU A 139 -8.74 24.19 4.98
CA LEU A 139 -7.79 23.29 4.34
C LEU A 139 -6.40 23.93 4.21
N GLN A 140 -5.38 23.17 4.63
CA GLN A 140 -3.99 23.35 4.22
C GLN A 140 -3.61 22.18 3.32
N GLU A 141 -3.24 22.46 2.08
CA GLU A 141 -2.65 21.45 1.21
C GLU A 141 -1.36 20.90 1.83
N SER A 142 -1.06 19.62 1.58
CA SER A 142 0.24 19.06 1.99
C SER A 142 1.37 19.62 1.13
N LEU A 143 1.15 19.78 -0.17
CA LEU A 143 2.10 20.37 -1.12
C LEU A 143 1.35 20.95 -2.32
N ALA A 144 1.75 22.13 -2.75
CA ALA A 144 1.39 22.69 -4.05
C ALA A 144 2.66 23.00 -4.85
N PHE A 145 2.62 22.74 -6.17
CA PHE A 145 3.77 22.94 -7.04
C PHE A 145 3.36 23.51 -8.42
N ASN A 146 4.33 24.16 -9.07
CA ASN A 146 4.23 24.66 -10.44
C ASN A 146 5.56 24.43 -11.14
N TRP A 147 5.73 23.25 -11.71
CA TRP A 147 6.95 22.88 -12.44
C TRP A 147 7.05 23.63 -13.77
N GLN A 148 8.20 24.22 -14.01
CA GLN A 148 8.55 24.76 -15.33
C GLN A 148 8.83 23.59 -16.28
N ILE A 149 8.19 23.57 -17.43
CA ILE A 149 8.39 22.56 -18.47
C ILE A 149 8.71 23.22 -19.81
N ASP A 150 9.45 22.53 -20.67
CA ASP A 150 9.58 22.92 -22.06
C ASP A 150 8.24 22.68 -22.78
N PRO A 151 7.68 23.69 -23.47
CA PRO A 151 6.45 23.53 -24.24
C PRO A 151 6.49 22.40 -25.28
N GLN A 152 7.69 22.03 -25.74
CA GLN A 152 7.89 20.93 -26.71
C GLN A 152 8.11 19.56 -26.03
N SER A 153 8.20 19.51 -24.70
CA SER A 153 8.38 18.25 -23.97
C SER A 153 7.18 17.33 -24.14
N SER A 154 7.44 16.07 -24.50
CA SER A 154 6.43 15.02 -24.47
C SER A 154 6.48 14.34 -23.10
N LEU A 155 5.39 14.48 -22.33
CA LEU A 155 5.25 13.93 -21.00
C LEU A 155 4.06 12.97 -20.93
N GLN A 156 4.16 11.99 -20.06
CA GLN A 156 3.10 11.04 -19.74
C GLN A 156 2.79 11.07 -18.24
N HIS A 157 1.52 10.90 -17.92
CA HIS A 157 1.01 10.72 -16.58
C HIS A 157 0.61 9.26 -16.38
N PHE A 158 1.07 8.64 -15.31
CA PHE A 158 0.73 7.28 -14.93
C PHE A 158 0.10 7.29 -13.53
N PHE A 159 -1.05 6.62 -13.40
CA PHE A 159 -1.74 6.45 -12.14
C PHE A 159 -2.50 5.12 -12.10
N ILE A 160 -2.94 4.70 -10.92
CA ILE A 160 -3.50 3.36 -10.68
C ILE A 160 -4.81 3.50 -9.92
N GLU A 161 -5.87 2.91 -10.46
CA GLU A 161 -7.15 2.77 -9.76
C GLU A 161 -7.07 1.67 -8.70
N LYS A 162 -7.72 1.90 -7.56
CA LYS A 162 -7.85 0.89 -6.51
C LYS A 162 -8.65 -0.33 -6.99
N GLY A 163 -8.30 -1.49 -6.47
CA GLY A 163 -9.21 -2.62 -6.37
C GLY A 163 -10.31 -2.32 -5.36
N ALA A 164 -11.21 -3.26 -5.23
CA ALA A 164 -12.27 -3.29 -4.24
C ALA A 164 -12.72 -4.75 -4.14
N ASN A 165 -14.04 -5.02 -3.93
CA ASN A 165 -14.58 -6.36 -4.08
C ASN A 165 -14.37 -6.94 -5.50
N SER A 166 -13.97 -6.12 -6.47
CA SER A 166 -13.45 -6.57 -7.77
C SER A 166 -12.34 -5.64 -8.24
N PRO A 167 -11.33 -6.13 -9.02
CA PRO A 167 -10.32 -5.25 -9.60
C PRO A 167 -10.99 -4.27 -10.56
N SER A 168 -10.42 -3.06 -10.67
CA SER A 168 -10.88 -2.09 -11.66
C SER A 168 -10.86 -2.68 -13.07
N ARG A 169 -11.76 -2.24 -13.92
CA ARG A 169 -11.80 -2.67 -15.31
C ARG A 169 -10.53 -2.28 -16.08
N ILE A 170 -9.99 -1.07 -15.83
CA ILE A 170 -8.79 -0.54 -16.47
C ILE A 170 -7.56 -0.73 -15.59
N GLY A 171 -7.62 -0.34 -14.32
CA GLY A 171 -6.57 -0.47 -13.31
C GLY A 171 -5.47 0.55 -13.49
N THR A 172 -4.52 0.30 -14.36
CA THR A 172 -3.40 1.20 -14.65
C THR A 172 -3.69 2.10 -15.86
N HIS A 173 -3.37 3.38 -15.70
CA HIS A 173 -3.52 4.40 -16.75
C HIS A 173 -2.17 5.00 -17.11
N GLU A 174 -1.92 5.14 -18.42
CA GLU A 174 -0.80 5.89 -18.97
C GLU A 174 -1.36 6.87 -19.99
N VAL A 175 -1.33 8.15 -19.67
CA VAL A 175 -2.01 9.21 -20.44
C VAL A 175 -1.02 10.28 -20.85
N ALA A 176 -1.05 10.69 -22.12
CA ALA A 176 -0.24 11.81 -22.60
C ALA A 176 -0.68 13.12 -21.91
N LEU A 177 0.27 13.83 -21.32
CA LEU A 177 0.06 15.16 -20.77
C LEU A 177 0.08 16.19 -21.91
N ALA A 178 -1.04 16.37 -22.61
CA ALA A 178 -1.20 17.41 -23.62
C ALA A 178 -1.45 18.78 -22.96
N GLU A 179 -1.21 19.88 -23.70
CA GLU A 179 -1.63 21.23 -23.26
C GLU A 179 -3.14 21.26 -22.99
N GLY A 180 -3.54 21.84 -21.86
CA GLY A 180 -4.92 21.84 -21.39
C GLY A 180 -5.36 20.56 -20.65
N TYR A 181 -4.46 19.60 -20.41
CA TYR A 181 -4.75 18.44 -19.59
C TYR A 181 -5.10 18.88 -18.17
N HIS A 182 -6.22 18.36 -17.68
CA HIS A 182 -6.66 18.57 -16.31
C HIS A 182 -7.14 17.23 -15.73
N TRP A 183 -6.65 16.89 -14.54
CA TRP A 183 -6.98 15.64 -13.86
C TRP A 183 -6.98 15.81 -12.36
N THR A 184 -7.91 15.13 -11.71
CA THR A 184 -7.96 14.97 -10.25
C THR A 184 -8.23 13.52 -9.94
N GLY A 185 -7.36 12.91 -9.15
CA GLY A 185 -7.55 11.58 -8.59
C GLY A 185 -7.84 11.70 -7.10
N THR A 186 -8.88 10.99 -6.63
CA THR A 186 -9.27 10.97 -5.22
C THR A 186 -9.02 9.59 -4.62
N SER A 187 -8.79 9.54 -3.32
CA SER A 187 -8.60 8.30 -2.56
C SER A 187 -9.28 8.41 -1.21
N SER A 188 -9.89 7.33 -0.79
CA SER A 188 -10.48 7.18 0.54
C SER A 188 -10.59 5.70 0.91
N THR A 189 -11.16 5.36 2.05
CA THR A 189 -11.47 3.97 2.43
C THR A 189 -12.85 3.52 1.94
N TYR A 190 -13.61 4.40 1.32
CA TYR A 190 -14.99 4.12 0.93
C TYR A 190 -15.24 4.11 -0.56
N GLY A 191 -14.32 4.44 -1.38
CA GLY A 191 -14.39 4.64 -2.82
C GLY A 191 -15.67 4.19 -3.51
N ASP A 192 -16.18 4.92 -4.47
CA ASP A 192 -17.29 4.44 -5.27
C ASP A 192 -16.89 3.11 -5.94
N LEU A 193 -17.53 2.04 -5.48
CA LEU A 193 -17.31 0.68 -6.00
C LEU A 193 -18.12 0.37 -7.23
N SER A 194 -18.91 1.33 -7.71
CA SER A 194 -19.58 1.16 -8.97
C SER A 194 -18.51 1.00 -10.07
N ASP A 195 -18.78 0.17 -11.06
CA ASP A 195 -17.99 0.13 -12.29
C ASP A 195 -18.06 1.45 -13.08
N ASN A 196 -18.67 2.49 -12.48
CA ASN A 196 -18.75 3.82 -13.03
C ASN A 196 -17.43 4.56 -12.81
N GLU A 197 -16.87 5.05 -13.86
CA GLU A 197 -15.69 5.91 -13.87
C GLU A 197 -16.05 7.34 -13.40
N PRO A 198 -15.11 8.05 -12.72
CA PRO A 198 -13.79 7.58 -12.33
C PRO A 198 -13.79 6.81 -11.00
N ARG A 199 -13.03 5.71 -10.93
CA ARG A 199 -12.72 5.05 -9.66
C ARG A 199 -11.73 5.86 -8.85
N GLU A 200 -11.72 5.62 -7.54
CA GLU A 200 -10.65 6.11 -6.68
C GLU A 200 -9.31 5.47 -7.04
N ILE A 201 -8.24 6.24 -6.81
CA ILE A 201 -6.86 5.81 -7.10
C ILE A 201 -6.17 5.30 -5.84
N ILE A 202 -5.14 4.45 -6.01
CA ILE A 202 -4.07 4.36 -5.02
C ILE A 202 -3.45 5.76 -4.96
N PRO A 203 -3.32 6.40 -3.76
CA PRO A 203 -2.96 7.82 -3.68
C PRO A 203 -1.50 8.06 -4.10
N TRP A 204 -1.24 7.83 -5.37
CA TRP A 204 0.06 7.93 -6.02
C TRP A 204 -0.08 8.34 -7.49
N SER A 205 0.87 9.13 -7.96
CA SER A 205 0.90 9.66 -9.32
C SER A 205 2.34 9.78 -9.79
N LEU A 206 2.58 9.51 -11.08
CA LEU A 206 3.89 9.56 -11.70
C LEU A 206 3.83 10.37 -12.98
N VAL A 207 4.82 11.24 -13.17
CA VAL A 207 5.03 11.99 -14.42
C VAL A 207 6.40 11.62 -15.00
N GLN A 208 6.43 11.22 -16.26
CA GLN A 208 7.65 10.79 -16.96
C GLN A 208 7.82 11.46 -18.32
N SER A 209 9.06 11.58 -18.77
CA SER A 209 9.38 11.89 -20.15
C SER A 209 9.04 10.73 -21.09
N SER A 210 8.63 11.02 -22.32
CA SER A 210 8.38 9.99 -23.34
C SER A 210 9.65 9.59 -24.12
N ASP A 211 10.83 10.03 -23.68
CA ASP A 211 12.11 9.64 -24.28
C ASP A 211 12.56 8.22 -23.83
N ALA A 212 13.69 7.76 -24.37
CA ALA A 212 14.20 6.42 -24.09
C ALA A 212 14.59 6.19 -22.61
N ALA A 213 14.83 7.25 -21.84
CA ALA A 213 15.18 7.15 -20.42
C ALA A 213 13.95 6.97 -19.55
N GLN A 214 12.76 7.39 -20.03
CA GLN A 214 11.50 7.36 -19.28
C GLN A 214 11.71 7.78 -17.81
N SER A 215 12.41 8.91 -17.63
CA SER A 215 12.73 9.45 -16.31
C SER A 215 11.73 10.51 -15.88
N GLY A 216 11.61 10.72 -14.58
CA GLY A 216 10.68 11.71 -14.07
C GLY A 216 10.60 11.71 -12.56
N TRP A 217 9.42 12.04 -12.06
CA TRP A 217 9.13 12.06 -10.64
C TRP A 217 7.79 11.37 -10.33
N TYR A 218 7.65 10.93 -9.10
CA TYR A 218 6.41 10.43 -8.56
C TYR A 218 6.13 11.07 -7.19
N ALA A 219 4.86 11.12 -6.83
CA ALA A 219 4.41 11.56 -5.52
C ALA A 219 3.35 10.61 -4.96
N GLY A 220 3.30 10.48 -3.65
CA GLY A 220 2.28 9.69 -2.96
C GLY A 220 1.86 10.31 -1.64
N ILE A 221 0.71 9.89 -1.11
CA ILE A 221 0.13 10.37 0.13
C ILE A 221 0.03 9.22 1.14
N GLU A 222 0.60 9.40 2.32
CA GLU A 222 0.56 8.45 3.44
C GLU A 222 -0.63 8.75 4.35
N PHE A 223 -1.84 8.59 3.83
CA PHE A 223 -3.05 8.81 4.61
C PHE A 223 -4.22 8.03 4.03
N SER A 224 -4.97 7.33 4.88
CA SER A 224 -6.09 6.46 4.48
C SER A 224 -7.44 7.18 4.45
N GLY A 225 -7.51 8.44 4.84
CA GLY A 225 -8.73 9.27 4.78
C GLY A 225 -8.96 9.86 3.38
N ARG A 226 -9.87 10.81 3.31
CA ARG A 226 -10.18 11.51 2.05
C ARG A 226 -9.02 12.37 1.59
N THR A 227 -8.38 11.97 0.50
CA THR A 227 -7.23 12.64 -0.09
C THR A 227 -7.42 12.87 -1.59
N GLY A 228 -6.64 13.78 -2.15
CA GLY A 228 -6.65 14.09 -3.57
C GLY A 228 -5.27 14.47 -4.12
N ILE A 229 -5.10 14.21 -5.41
CA ILE A 229 -3.95 14.64 -6.20
C ILE A 229 -4.51 15.30 -7.44
N SER A 230 -4.05 16.50 -7.76
CA SER A 230 -4.43 17.22 -8.99
C SER A 230 -3.22 17.49 -9.88
N LEU A 231 -3.43 17.44 -11.21
CA LEU A 231 -2.46 17.83 -12.21
C LEU A 231 -3.13 18.66 -13.30
N THR A 232 -2.51 19.79 -13.67
CA THR A 232 -2.94 20.64 -14.79
C THR A 232 -1.73 21.01 -15.62
N ARG A 233 -1.74 20.71 -16.92
CA ARG A 233 -0.72 21.13 -17.85
C ARG A 233 -1.16 22.35 -18.65
N GLU A 234 -0.42 23.42 -18.44
CA GLU A 234 -0.43 24.61 -19.30
C GLU A 234 0.71 24.53 -20.32
N LYS A 235 0.84 25.56 -21.14
CA LYS A 235 1.85 25.60 -22.21
C LYS A 235 3.28 25.33 -21.70
N ASP A 236 3.72 26.02 -20.67
CA ASP A 236 5.09 25.97 -20.15
C ASP A 236 5.16 25.61 -18.66
N SER A 237 4.08 25.06 -18.12
CA SER A 237 4.00 24.65 -16.71
C SER A 237 3.16 23.40 -16.49
N LEU A 238 3.54 22.67 -15.46
CA LEU A 238 2.76 21.57 -14.89
C LEU A 238 2.47 21.90 -13.42
N GLN A 239 1.22 22.20 -13.15
CA GLN A 239 0.75 22.56 -11.81
C GLN A 239 0.08 21.37 -11.16
N GLY A 240 0.14 21.31 -9.82
CA GLY A 240 -0.56 20.28 -9.07
C GLY A 240 -0.57 20.57 -7.58
N ALA A 241 -1.41 19.81 -6.88
CA ALA A 241 -1.49 19.81 -5.43
C ALA A 241 -1.76 18.39 -4.91
N LEU A 242 -1.33 18.15 -3.67
CA LEU A 242 -1.57 16.91 -2.93
C LEU A 242 -2.02 17.28 -1.51
N GLY A 243 -3.00 16.56 -0.99
CA GLY A 243 -3.45 16.75 0.38
C GLY A 243 -4.80 16.12 0.66
N LEU A 244 -5.53 16.70 1.62
CA LEU A 244 -6.91 16.31 1.91
C LEU A 244 -7.82 16.69 0.74
N ASN A 245 -8.80 15.83 0.45
CA ASN A 245 -9.83 16.15 -0.52
C ASN A 245 -10.99 16.88 0.16
N PRO A 246 -11.27 18.18 -0.19
CA PRO A 246 -12.35 18.93 0.43
C PRO A 246 -13.72 18.72 -0.20
N ASP A 247 -13.79 18.10 -1.40
CA ASP A 247 -15.07 17.95 -2.11
C ASP A 247 -16.13 17.16 -1.30
N PRO A 248 -17.40 17.54 -1.34
CA PRO A 248 -18.01 18.65 -2.10
C PRO A 248 -18.10 19.98 -1.35
N SER A 249 -17.58 20.08 -0.13
CA SER A 249 -17.61 21.34 0.64
C SER A 249 -16.26 21.63 1.29
N PRO A 250 -15.96 22.90 1.62
CA PRO A 250 -14.68 23.28 2.16
C PRO A 250 -14.34 22.53 3.46
N PHE A 251 -13.13 21.95 3.53
CA PHE A 251 -12.61 21.36 4.75
C PHE A 251 -12.48 22.44 5.84
N ARG A 252 -12.80 22.03 7.07
CA ARG A 252 -12.74 22.87 8.24
C ARG A 252 -12.53 21.99 9.47
N THR A 253 -11.56 22.30 10.30
CA THR A 253 -11.31 21.55 11.54
C THR A 253 -11.02 22.48 12.71
N ARG A 254 -11.36 22.02 13.91
CA ARG A 254 -11.15 22.74 15.16
C ARG A 254 -9.73 22.51 15.68
N LEU A 255 -9.14 23.57 16.22
CA LEU A 255 -7.82 23.52 16.85
C LEU A 255 -7.86 24.27 18.20
N LYS A 256 -7.88 23.50 19.29
CA LYS A 256 -7.86 24.05 20.65
C LYS A 256 -6.48 24.60 21.01
N PRO A 257 -6.37 25.44 22.06
CA PRO A 257 -5.07 25.89 22.56
C PRO A 257 -4.13 24.74 22.85
N GLY A 258 -2.92 24.77 22.26
CA GLY A 258 -1.90 23.73 22.37
C GLY A 258 -2.10 22.51 21.47
N GLU A 259 -3.19 22.41 20.72
CA GLU A 259 -3.38 21.33 19.75
C GLU A 259 -2.59 21.58 18.45
N LEU A 260 -2.26 20.47 17.79
CA LEU A 260 -1.50 20.40 16.56
C LEU A 260 -2.36 19.83 15.43
N PHE A 261 -2.48 20.56 14.33
CA PHE A 261 -2.96 20.04 13.06
C PHE A 261 -1.77 19.60 12.21
N GLU A 262 -1.87 18.43 11.58
CA GLU A 262 -0.87 17.89 10.68
C GLU A 262 -1.51 17.57 9.34
N THR A 263 -0.95 18.08 8.25
CA THR A 263 -1.40 17.66 6.93
C THR A 263 -1.11 16.17 6.72
N PRO A 264 -1.82 15.46 5.82
CA PRO A 264 -1.35 14.17 5.36
C PRO A 264 0.13 14.24 4.99
N ARG A 265 0.93 13.26 5.46
CA ARG A 265 2.31 13.15 5.00
C ARG A 265 2.31 12.75 3.54
N ILE A 266 3.18 13.37 2.77
CA ILE A 266 3.42 13.02 1.38
C ILE A 266 4.88 12.60 1.19
N PHE A 267 5.17 11.94 0.09
CA PHE A 267 6.53 11.72 -0.36
C PHE A 267 6.68 12.07 -1.85
N LEU A 268 7.88 12.50 -2.20
CA LEU A 268 8.24 12.93 -3.55
C LEU A 268 9.55 12.27 -3.95
N GLY A 269 9.59 11.56 -5.09
CA GLY A 269 10.75 10.81 -5.52
C GLY A 269 11.08 10.93 -7.01
N GLY A 270 12.35 10.82 -7.34
CA GLY A 270 12.85 10.73 -8.71
C GLY A 270 13.01 9.28 -9.15
N PHE A 271 12.95 9.02 -10.45
CA PHE A 271 13.14 7.68 -11.02
C PHE A 271 13.62 7.70 -12.47
N ARG A 272 14.03 6.52 -12.98
CA ARG A 272 14.34 6.20 -14.37
C ARG A 272 13.69 4.89 -14.77
N ASP A 273 13.70 4.54 -16.02
CA ASP A 273 13.24 3.26 -16.58
C ASP A 273 11.72 3.01 -16.40
N GLY A 274 10.93 4.09 -16.47
CA GLY A 274 9.47 4.02 -16.48
C GLY A 274 8.84 3.58 -15.16
N ALA A 275 7.58 3.15 -15.21
CA ALA A 275 6.81 2.76 -14.03
C ALA A 275 7.45 1.59 -13.24
N ASP A 276 8.07 0.61 -13.93
CA ASP A 276 8.80 -0.47 -13.27
C ASP A 276 10.03 0.07 -12.51
N GLY A 277 10.75 1.03 -13.10
CA GLY A 277 11.88 1.70 -12.47
C GLY A 277 11.45 2.47 -11.21
N ALA A 278 10.38 3.26 -11.31
CA ALA A 278 9.79 3.95 -10.17
C ALA A 278 9.38 2.97 -9.07
N GLY A 279 8.70 1.88 -9.43
CA GLY A 279 8.31 0.84 -8.48
C GLY A 279 9.51 0.14 -7.82
N ASN A 280 10.58 -0.12 -8.57
CA ASN A 280 11.80 -0.74 -8.03
C ASN A 280 12.63 0.20 -7.13
N VAL A 281 12.37 1.50 -7.17
CA VAL A 281 12.88 2.48 -6.20
C VAL A 281 11.94 2.59 -4.99
N LEU A 282 10.63 2.67 -5.22
CA LEU A 282 9.63 2.92 -4.19
C LEU A 282 9.42 1.70 -3.26
N ARG A 283 9.25 0.49 -3.81
CA ARG A 283 8.96 -0.72 -3.01
C ARG A 283 10.00 -1.04 -1.93
N PRO A 284 11.31 -0.97 -2.19
CA PRO A 284 12.32 -1.11 -1.12
C PRO A 284 12.19 -0.04 -0.04
N TRP A 285 11.84 1.18 -0.41
CA TRP A 285 11.60 2.26 0.53
C TRP A 285 10.34 2.01 1.38
N VAL A 286 9.21 1.61 0.77
CA VAL A 286 8.00 1.22 1.49
C VAL A 286 8.30 0.13 2.52
N ARG A 287 9.05 -0.91 2.11
CA ARG A 287 9.50 -1.97 3.00
C ARG A 287 10.34 -1.46 4.17
N ALA A 288 11.31 -0.59 3.91
CA ALA A 288 12.27 -0.13 4.91
C ALA A 288 11.70 0.93 5.85
N VAL A 289 10.76 1.75 5.36
CA VAL A 289 10.30 2.96 6.04
C VAL A 289 8.88 2.81 6.60
N LEU A 290 7.96 2.23 5.84
CA LEU A 290 6.57 2.03 6.25
C LEU A 290 6.35 0.64 6.84
N GLY A 291 6.97 -0.38 6.28
CA GLY A 291 6.78 -1.76 6.70
C GLY A 291 7.24 -2.04 8.14
N ASN A 292 6.59 -3.02 8.77
CA ASN A 292 6.92 -3.47 10.12
C ASN A 292 8.30 -4.17 10.15
N PRO A 293 9.31 -3.62 10.85
CA PRO A 293 10.65 -4.22 10.89
C PRO A 293 10.66 -5.64 11.46
N GLU A 294 9.79 -5.96 12.41
CA GLU A 294 9.75 -7.29 13.05
C GLU A 294 9.24 -8.34 12.06
N THR A 295 8.23 -8.00 11.26
CA THR A 295 7.71 -8.86 10.19
C THR A 295 8.79 -9.11 9.11
N TRP A 296 9.44 -8.05 8.65
CA TRP A 296 10.45 -8.15 7.59
C TRP A 296 11.75 -8.86 8.02
N LYS A 297 12.06 -8.94 9.31
CA LYS A 297 13.18 -9.75 9.83
C LYS A 297 12.86 -11.26 9.80
N ASN A 298 11.59 -11.64 9.77
CA ASN A 298 11.18 -13.04 9.74
C ASN A 298 11.48 -13.66 8.36
N PRO A 299 12.36 -14.69 8.23
CA PRO A 299 12.68 -15.29 6.96
C PRO A 299 11.49 -16.07 6.34
N ASN A 300 10.47 -16.40 7.14
CA ASN A 300 9.25 -17.07 6.69
C ASN A 300 8.15 -16.11 6.26
N TYR A 301 8.42 -14.80 6.21
CA TYR A 301 7.51 -13.80 5.67
C TYR A 301 7.64 -13.71 4.14
N PRO A 302 6.52 -13.64 3.37
CA PRO A 302 5.13 -13.84 3.77
C PRO A 302 4.83 -15.32 4.09
N VAL A 303 3.96 -15.56 5.08
CA VAL A 303 3.54 -16.92 5.46
C VAL A 303 2.48 -17.45 4.50
N VAL A 304 2.38 -18.78 4.36
CA VAL A 304 1.29 -19.40 3.58
C VAL A 304 0.07 -19.57 4.46
N VAL A 305 -1.06 -19.03 4.01
CA VAL A 305 -2.33 -18.99 4.77
C VAL A 305 -3.34 -19.97 4.16
N ASN A 306 -4.16 -20.59 5.01
CA ASN A 306 -5.42 -21.21 4.62
C ASN A 306 -6.56 -20.53 5.37
N ASN A 307 -7.42 -19.83 4.61
CA ASN A 307 -8.54 -19.03 5.11
C ASN A 307 -9.85 -19.81 4.93
N SER A 308 -10.72 -19.73 5.94
CA SER A 308 -11.99 -20.48 5.97
C SER A 308 -13.09 -19.90 5.06
N TRP A 309 -12.93 -18.71 4.48
CA TRP A 309 -13.95 -18.06 3.66
C TRP A 309 -14.36 -18.85 2.41
N GLY A 310 -13.53 -19.76 1.93
CA GLY A 310 -13.93 -20.67 0.85
C GLY A 310 -15.21 -21.48 1.12
N GLY A 311 -15.66 -21.56 2.37
CA GLY A 311 -16.95 -22.09 2.82
C GLY A 311 -17.97 -20.99 3.19
N GLY A 312 -17.62 -19.71 2.98
CA GLY A 312 -18.43 -18.59 3.43
C GLY A 312 -18.61 -18.58 4.95
N MET A 313 -19.73 -18.06 5.40
CA MET A 313 -20.04 -17.96 6.83
C MET A 313 -20.37 -19.30 7.52
N ASP A 314 -20.27 -20.44 6.85
CA ASP A 314 -20.61 -21.76 7.43
C ASP A 314 -19.49 -22.35 8.29
N VAL A 315 -18.39 -21.61 8.48
CA VAL A 315 -17.29 -22.03 9.36
C VAL A 315 -17.80 -22.39 10.75
N ASN A 316 -17.33 -23.52 11.27
CA ASN A 316 -17.61 -24.02 12.60
C ASN A 316 -16.40 -24.80 13.13
N GLU A 317 -16.43 -25.23 14.39
CA GLU A 317 -15.31 -25.89 15.03
C GLU A 317 -14.88 -27.19 14.30
N GLU A 318 -15.82 -28.00 13.82
CA GLU A 318 -15.51 -29.24 13.09
C GLU A 318 -14.78 -28.97 11.77
N ILE A 319 -15.29 -28.01 10.97
CA ILE A 319 -14.66 -27.57 9.72
C ILE A 319 -13.27 -26.99 10.02
N ALA A 320 -13.16 -26.09 11.00
CA ALA A 320 -11.90 -25.46 11.39
C ALA A 320 -10.84 -26.50 11.77
N LEU A 321 -11.20 -27.46 12.62
CA LEU A 321 -10.29 -28.53 13.04
C LEU A 321 -9.91 -29.47 11.87
N GLY A 322 -10.81 -29.68 10.93
CA GLY A 322 -10.52 -30.42 9.69
C GLY A 322 -9.50 -29.69 8.83
N MET A 323 -9.72 -28.39 8.58
CA MET A 323 -8.81 -27.53 7.80
C MET A 323 -7.45 -27.35 8.49
N ILE A 324 -7.38 -27.25 9.82
CA ILE A 324 -6.12 -27.16 10.57
C ILE A 324 -5.25 -28.42 10.33
N ARG A 325 -5.84 -29.63 10.46
CA ARG A 325 -5.11 -30.89 10.23
C ARG A 325 -4.60 -30.98 8.79
N ASP A 326 -5.44 -30.61 7.83
CA ASP A 326 -5.09 -30.67 6.42
C ASP A 326 -4.03 -29.62 6.06
N SER A 327 -4.17 -28.39 6.56
CA SER A 327 -3.18 -27.31 6.40
C SER A 327 -1.80 -27.72 6.88
N ALA A 328 -1.70 -28.36 8.04
CA ALA A 328 -0.44 -28.86 8.56
C ALA A 328 0.20 -29.90 7.61
N SER A 329 -0.62 -30.79 7.03
CA SER A 329 -0.14 -31.81 6.07
C SER A 329 0.33 -31.21 4.74
N LEU A 330 -0.28 -30.11 4.30
CA LEU A 330 0.08 -29.36 3.09
C LEU A 330 1.34 -28.51 3.27
N GLY A 331 1.75 -28.24 4.51
CA GLY A 331 2.85 -27.33 4.82
C GLY A 331 2.44 -25.85 4.83
N VAL A 332 1.16 -25.54 4.97
CA VAL A 332 0.63 -24.23 5.29
C VAL A 332 1.19 -23.76 6.64
N GLU A 333 1.26 -22.46 6.89
CA GLU A 333 1.92 -21.89 8.08
C GLU A 333 0.96 -21.12 8.98
N MET A 334 -0.23 -20.76 8.48
CA MET A 334 -1.27 -20.08 9.27
C MET A 334 -2.65 -20.59 8.86
N PHE A 335 -3.50 -20.86 9.84
CA PHE A 335 -4.92 -21.08 9.64
C PHE A 335 -5.68 -19.82 10.06
N HIS A 336 -6.57 -19.35 9.19
CA HIS A 336 -7.33 -18.13 9.38
C HIS A 336 -8.83 -18.45 9.45
N VAL A 337 -9.50 -18.03 10.50
CA VAL A 337 -10.95 -18.07 10.64
C VAL A 337 -11.53 -16.74 10.18
N ASP A 338 -12.18 -16.76 9.04
CA ASP A 338 -12.89 -15.63 8.45
C ASP A 338 -14.26 -15.40 9.08
N ALA A 339 -15.06 -14.44 8.55
CA ALA A 339 -16.38 -14.08 9.06
C ALA A 339 -17.30 -15.28 9.26
N GLY A 340 -18.22 -15.18 10.24
CA GLY A 340 -19.22 -16.20 10.55
C GLY A 340 -19.02 -16.94 11.87
N TRP A 341 -17.96 -16.67 12.59
CA TRP A 341 -17.64 -17.29 13.90
C TRP A 341 -18.40 -16.68 15.08
N PHE A 342 -18.81 -15.43 14.99
CA PHE A 342 -19.35 -14.60 16.05
C PHE A 342 -20.87 -14.81 16.27
N ARG A 343 -21.38 -14.34 17.42
CA ARG A 343 -22.82 -14.42 17.75
C ARG A 343 -23.69 -13.49 16.92
N GLY A 344 -23.15 -12.33 16.53
CA GLY A 344 -23.81 -11.33 15.70
C GLY A 344 -22.90 -10.11 15.49
N VAL A 345 -23.26 -9.24 14.57
CA VAL A 345 -22.53 -7.99 14.34
C VAL A 345 -22.48 -7.17 15.61
N GLY A 346 -21.31 -6.61 15.92
CA GLY A 346 -21.06 -5.90 17.17
C GLY A 346 -20.95 -6.81 18.40
N ASP A 347 -21.06 -8.11 18.23
CA ASP A 347 -20.98 -9.10 19.29
C ASP A 347 -19.86 -10.11 18.96
N TRP A 348 -18.63 -9.67 19.18
CA TRP A 348 -17.41 -10.39 18.81
C TRP A 348 -17.03 -11.47 19.81
N TYR A 349 -18.02 -12.29 20.16
CA TYR A 349 -17.88 -13.50 20.96
C TYR A 349 -18.27 -14.72 20.11
N PRO A 350 -17.61 -15.88 20.30
CA PRO A 350 -17.88 -17.06 19.47
C PRO A 350 -19.34 -17.52 19.61
N ASN A 351 -19.94 -17.86 18.48
CA ASN A 351 -21.26 -18.49 18.48
C ASN A 351 -21.16 -19.88 19.12
N PRO A 352 -21.83 -20.15 20.25
CA PRO A 352 -21.66 -21.39 20.99
C PRO A 352 -22.19 -22.63 20.27
N GLN A 353 -23.08 -22.47 19.27
CA GLN A 353 -23.57 -23.58 18.44
C GLN A 353 -22.52 -23.96 17.39
N LYS A 354 -21.73 -22.99 16.91
CA LYS A 354 -20.67 -23.21 15.93
C LYS A 354 -19.34 -23.59 16.58
N PHE A 355 -19.02 -22.95 17.70
CA PHE A 355 -17.75 -23.12 18.43
C PHE A 355 -18.02 -23.44 19.90
N PRO A 356 -18.47 -24.67 20.22
CA PRO A 356 -18.85 -25.04 21.59
C PRO A 356 -17.72 -24.97 22.62
N HIS A 357 -16.45 -25.07 22.19
CA HIS A 357 -15.27 -24.91 23.05
C HIS A 357 -14.61 -23.53 22.95
N GLY A 358 -15.16 -22.64 22.08
CA GLY A 358 -14.65 -21.29 21.86
C GLY A 358 -13.45 -21.21 20.91
N LEU A 359 -13.05 -19.97 20.54
CA LEU A 359 -11.99 -19.73 19.57
C LEU A 359 -10.59 -19.99 20.14
N ALA A 360 -10.34 -19.74 21.42
CA ALA A 360 -9.06 -20.05 22.06
C ALA A 360 -8.72 -21.55 21.93
N PHE A 361 -9.73 -22.42 22.03
CA PHE A 361 -9.56 -23.86 21.80
C PHE A 361 -9.13 -24.15 20.36
N VAL A 362 -9.71 -23.48 19.36
CA VAL A 362 -9.34 -23.63 17.93
C VAL A 362 -7.92 -23.12 17.71
N ALA A 363 -7.57 -21.96 18.26
CA ALA A 363 -6.23 -21.41 18.20
C ALA A 363 -5.19 -22.35 18.80
N ASP A 364 -5.46 -22.90 19.99
CA ASP A 364 -4.58 -23.91 20.64
C ASP A 364 -4.39 -25.14 19.78
N LYS A 365 -5.42 -25.56 19.02
CA LYS A 365 -5.30 -26.69 18.08
C LYS A 365 -4.45 -26.35 16.86
N ALA A 366 -4.53 -25.11 16.34
CA ALA A 366 -3.64 -24.64 15.29
C ALA A 366 -2.19 -24.61 15.79
N HIS A 367 -1.94 -24.02 16.95
CA HIS A 367 -0.61 -23.93 17.58
C HIS A 367 -0.02 -25.34 17.85
N GLN A 368 -0.82 -26.30 18.31
CA GLN A 368 -0.38 -27.69 18.51
C GLN A 368 0.09 -28.37 17.21
N GLN A 369 -0.42 -27.94 16.06
CA GLN A 369 0.02 -28.39 14.73
C GLN A 369 1.17 -27.54 14.15
N GLY A 370 1.67 -26.54 14.89
CA GLY A 370 2.73 -25.63 14.45
C GLY A 370 2.25 -24.53 13.51
N LEU A 371 0.94 -24.32 13.39
CA LEU A 371 0.34 -23.23 12.61
C LEU A 371 0.16 -21.99 13.48
N LYS A 372 0.27 -20.83 12.87
CA LYS A 372 -0.27 -19.57 13.39
C LYS A 372 -1.79 -19.56 13.31
N PHE A 373 -2.43 -18.71 14.12
CA PHE A 373 -3.88 -18.54 14.11
C PHE A 373 -4.27 -17.11 13.80
N GLY A 374 -5.08 -16.92 12.75
CA GLY A 374 -5.63 -15.65 12.30
C GLY A 374 -7.14 -15.56 12.49
N LEU A 375 -7.65 -14.34 12.68
CA LEU A 375 -9.08 -14.08 12.86
C LEU A 375 -9.52 -12.81 12.14
N TRP A 376 -10.61 -12.93 11.39
CA TRP A 376 -11.38 -11.83 10.81
C TRP A 376 -12.24 -11.15 11.86
N VAL A 377 -12.29 -9.81 11.87
CA VAL A 377 -13.22 -9.04 12.70
C VAL A 377 -13.47 -7.65 12.15
N ASP A 378 -14.72 -7.17 12.26
CA ASP A 378 -15.12 -5.80 11.96
C ASP A 378 -15.53 -5.08 13.28
N TRP A 379 -14.54 -4.82 14.09
CA TRP A 379 -14.69 -4.42 15.48
C TRP A 379 -15.26 -3.01 15.70
N THR A 380 -15.40 -2.20 14.65
CA THR A 380 -15.98 -0.85 14.74
C THR A 380 -17.48 -0.79 14.46
N GLN A 381 -18.13 -1.90 14.17
CA GLN A 381 -19.54 -1.93 13.78
C GLN A 381 -20.46 -2.33 14.95
N ALA A 382 -21.50 -1.54 15.15
CA ALA A 382 -22.55 -1.83 16.11
C ALA A 382 -23.67 -2.66 15.45
N GLY A 383 -24.22 -3.62 16.20
CA GLY A 383 -25.35 -4.45 15.83
C GLY A 383 -26.55 -4.26 16.78
N LEU A 384 -27.30 -5.32 17.01
CA LEU A 384 -28.47 -5.32 17.89
C LEU A 384 -28.43 -6.40 18.98
N SER A 385 -27.29 -7.09 19.17
CA SER A 385 -27.16 -8.08 20.24
C SER A 385 -27.27 -7.39 21.62
N THR A 386 -28.02 -8.01 22.52
CA THR A 386 -28.20 -7.55 23.92
C THR A 386 -27.30 -8.32 24.89
N GLU A 387 -26.46 -9.20 24.39
CA GLU A 387 -25.52 -9.97 25.20
C GLU A 387 -24.44 -9.07 25.82
N SER A 388 -23.95 -9.48 26.96
CA SER A 388 -22.89 -8.74 27.66
C SER A 388 -21.64 -8.62 26.80
N GLY A 389 -21.10 -7.41 26.67
CA GLY A 389 -19.93 -7.08 25.87
C GLY A 389 -20.23 -6.71 24.41
N ALA A 390 -21.47 -6.88 23.95
CA ALA A 390 -21.85 -6.52 22.59
C ALA A 390 -21.91 -4.99 22.39
N LEU A 391 -21.53 -4.54 21.20
CA LEU A 391 -21.70 -3.16 20.74
C LEU A 391 -23.11 -3.02 20.16
N ASN A 392 -24.07 -2.63 21.00
CA ASN A 392 -25.49 -2.55 20.61
C ASN A 392 -25.85 -1.12 20.23
N ALA A 393 -26.25 -0.91 18.97
CA ALA A 393 -26.65 0.40 18.46
C ALA A 393 -27.85 1.04 19.16
N ARG A 394 -28.65 0.27 19.96
CA ARG A 394 -29.75 0.77 20.76
C ARG A 394 -29.35 1.08 22.22
N ASP A 395 -28.17 0.70 22.65
CA ASP A 395 -27.62 1.17 23.92
C ASP A 395 -27.43 2.69 23.86
N PRO A 396 -27.96 3.46 24.84
CA PRO A 396 -27.86 4.92 24.83
C PRO A 396 -26.42 5.41 24.65
N LYS A 397 -25.44 4.76 25.31
CA LYS A 397 -24.03 5.11 25.22
C LYS A 397 -23.46 4.89 23.80
N VAL A 398 -23.76 3.73 23.20
CA VAL A 398 -23.29 3.40 21.84
C VAL A 398 -23.99 4.29 20.80
N ARG A 399 -25.29 4.57 21.00
CA ARG A 399 -26.02 5.50 20.14
C ARG A 399 -25.33 6.87 20.04
N ASP A 400 -24.78 7.36 21.15
CA ASP A 400 -24.05 8.63 21.16
C ASP A 400 -22.68 8.58 20.46
N TRP A 401 -22.19 7.40 20.08
CA TRP A 401 -20.97 7.19 19.28
C TRP A 401 -21.24 6.95 17.80
N MET A 402 -22.49 6.66 17.43
CA MET A 402 -22.87 6.36 16.05
C MET A 402 -22.73 7.58 15.16
N VAL A 403 -22.29 7.37 13.91
CA VAL A 403 -22.14 8.44 12.90
C VAL A 403 -23.48 9.08 12.49
N THR A 404 -24.61 8.43 12.81
CA THR A 404 -25.97 8.91 12.52
C THR A 404 -26.98 8.27 13.45
N ASP A 405 -28.14 8.92 13.61
CA ASP A 405 -29.28 8.32 14.31
C ASP A 405 -29.96 7.27 13.40
N LEU A 406 -30.05 6.04 13.90
CA LEU A 406 -30.63 4.93 13.13
C LEU A 406 -32.15 4.87 13.25
N PRO A 407 -32.90 4.60 12.14
CA PRO A 407 -34.34 4.36 12.18
C PRO A 407 -34.74 3.26 13.18
N ALA A 408 -35.95 3.33 13.72
CA ALA A 408 -36.44 2.37 14.72
C ALA A 408 -36.48 0.92 14.20
N ASP A 409 -36.71 0.74 12.91
CA ASP A 409 -36.78 -0.54 12.20
C ASP A 409 -35.47 -0.98 11.57
N TRP A 410 -34.36 -0.21 11.75
CA TRP A 410 -33.05 -0.59 11.25
C TRP A 410 -32.58 -1.93 11.82
N LYS A 411 -31.96 -2.75 10.97
CA LYS A 411 -31.36 -4.03 11.30
C LYS A 411 -30.02 -4.18 10.60
N PRO A 412 -29.02 -4.79 11.26
CA PRO A 412 -27.78 -5.16 10.60
C PRO A 412 -28.00 -6.30 9.61
N GLU A 413 -27.14 -6.41 8.63
CA GLU A 413 -26.98 -7.62 7.81
C GLU A 413 -26.23 -8.72 8.60
N PRO A 414 -26.13 -9.96 8.06
CA PRO A 414 -25.57 -11.09 8.81
C PRO A 414 -24.16 -10.89 9.37
N PHE A 415 -23.32 -10.05 8.73
CA PHE A 415 -21.98 -9.72 9.20
C PHE A 415 -21.58 -8.24 9.04
N LYS A 416 -22.54 -7.38 8.78
CA LYS A 416 -22.34 -5.94 8.54
C LYS A 416 -23.33 -5.10 9.36
N GLY A 417 -22.80 -4.12 10.10
CA GLY A 417 -23.57 -3.24 10.96
C GLY A 417 -23.43 -1.76 10.61
N GLN A 418 -23.48 -0.91 11.61
CA GLN A 418 -23.26 0.53 11.47
C GLN A 418 -21.99 0.95 12.22
N THR A 419 -21.16 1.71 11.55
CA THR A 419 -19.87 2.18 12.09
C THR A 419 -20.06 3.21 13.21
N ILE A 420 -19.23 3.11 14.26
CA ILE A 420 -19.07 4.16 15.26
C ILE A 420 -18.03 5.19 14.79
N ASP A 421 -18.15 6.42 15.29
CA ASP A 421 -17.16 7.47 15.02
C ASP A 421 -15.96 7.35 15.98
N LEU A 422 -14.84 6.86 15.47
CA LEU A 422 -13.60 6.77 16.24
C LEU A 422 -12.99 8.13 16.61
N GLY A 423 -13.46 9.23 16.03
CA GLY A 423 -13.12 10.58 16.45
C GLY A 423 -13.68 10.93 17.84
N VAL A 424 -14.70 10.19 18.31
CA VAL A 424 -15.25 10.30 19.67
C VAL A 424 -14.33 9.56 20.64
N PRO A 425 -13.76 10.23 21.67
CA PRO A 425 -12.73 9.65 22.53
C PRO A 425 -13.19 8.36 23.24
N GLU A 426 -14.44 8.31 23.69
CA GLU A 426 -15.02 7.15 24.37
C GLU A 426 -15.21 5.96 23.42
N ALA A 427 -15.60 6.22 22.17
CA ALA A 427 -15.71 5.22 21.12
C ALA A 427 -14.33 4.64 20.77
N LYS A 428 -13.33 5.49 20.60
CA LYS A 428 -11.92 5.09 20.38
C LYS A 428 -11.42 4.22 21.53
N GLN A 429 -11.65 4.61 22.78
CA GLN A 429 -11.20 3.85 23.96
C GLN A 429 -11.87 2.48 24.05
N TRP A 430 -13.20 2.44 23.75
CA TRP A 430 -13.92 1.17 23.70
C TRP A 430 -13.34 0.24 22.62
N ALA A 431 -13.20 0.76 21.39
CA ALA A 431 -12.66 0.01 20.26
C ALA A 431 -11.25 -0.55 20.55
N GLN A 432 -10.38 0.28 21.14
CA GLN A 432 -9.04 -0.15 21.55
C GLN A 432 -9.07 -1.29 22.58
N ASN A 433 -9.95 -1.21 23.57
CA ASN A 433 -10.10 -2.26 24.59
C ASN A 433 -10.67 -3.54 23.98
N GLU A 434 -11.62 -3.44 23.06
CA GLU A 434 -12.26 -4.59 22.42
C GLU A 434 -11.28 -5.35 21.51
N VAL A 435 -10.49 -4.64 20.70
CA VAL A 435 -9.47 -5.27 19.85
C VAL A 435 -8.40 -5.94 20.70
N GLU A 436 -7.95 -5.30 21.79
CA GLU A 436 -6.99 -5.89 22.73
C GLU A 436 -7.54 -7.18 23.37
N ARG A 437 -8.83 -7.17 23.78
CA ARG A 437 -9.52 -8.36 24.27
C ARG A 437 -9.54 -9.49 23.25
N ILE A 438 -9.90 -9.18 21.99
CA ILE A 438 -9.99 -10.16 20.90
C ILE A 438 -8.62 -10.80 20.66
N VAL A 439 -7.57 -10.00 20.57
CA VAL A 439 -6.19 -10.50 20.37
C VAL A 439 -5.77 -11.40 21.51
N SER A 440 -6.01 -10.97 22.76
CA SER A 440 -5.55 -11.69 23.95
C SER A 440 -6.41 -12.93 24.27
N ASP A 441 -7.75 -12.81 24.25
CA ASP A 441 -8.66 -13.89 24.64
C ASP A 441 -8.65 -15.05 23.62
N TYR A 442 -8.38 -14.74 22.32
CA TYR A 442 -8.41 -15.75 21.27
C TYR A 442 -7.02 -16.18 20.80
N HIS A 443 -5.95 -15.73 21.48
CA HIS A 443 -4.56 -16.11 21.25
C HIS A 443 -4.11 -15.87 19.79
N LEU A 444 -4.38 -14.68 19.25
CA LEU A 444 -4.14 -14.38 17.83
C LEU A 444 -2.67 -14.19 17.51
N ASP A 445 -2.25 -14.72 16.37
CA ASP A 445 -1.00 -14.37 15.66
C ASP A 445 -1.25 -13.39 14.51
N MET A 446 -2.49 -13.26 14.06
CA MET A 446 -2.90 -12.34 13.01
C MET A 446 -4.31 -11.84 13.27
N LEU A 447 -4.53 -10.57 13.03
CA LEU A 447 -5.82 -9.90 13.03
C LEU A 447 -6.10 -9.39 11.62
N GLU A 448 -7.16 -9.89 11.00
CA GLU A 448 -7.73 -9.27 9.82
C GLU A 448 -8.73 -8.21 10.25
N HIS A 449 -8.59 -7.05 9.66
CA HIS A 449 -9.50 -5.95 9.83
C HIS A 449 -10.21 -5.69 8.51
N ASP A 450 -11.48 -6.05 8.46
CA ASP A 450 -12.34 -5.86 7.31
C ASP A 450 -13.53 -4.98 7.67
N GLY A 451 -14.28 -4.55 6.67
CA GLY A 451 -15.43 -3.68 6.81
C GLY A 451 -15.06 -2.18 6.86
N TYR A 452 -16.00 -1.36 7.28
CA TYR A 452 -15.87 0.10 7.22
C TYR A 452 -15.26 0.66 8.51
N LEU A 453 -13.95 0.59 8.58
CA LEU A 453 -13.16 0.89 9.76
C LEU A 453 -13.10 2.36 10.13
N VAL A 454 -13.23 3.22 9.13
CA VAL A 454 -13.01 4.65 9.27
C VAL A 454 -14.25 5.39 8.82
N ALA A 455 -14.87 6.14 9.72
CA ALA A 455 -16.01 6.96 9.38
C ALA A 455 -15.65 8.01 8.31
N HIS A 456 -16.43 8.06 7.25
CA HIS A 456 -16.28 9.01 6.13
C HIS A 456 -17.20 10.20 6.21
N GLY A 457 -18.36 10.00 6.82
CA GLY A 457 -19.36 10.99 7.06
C GLY A 457 -19.94 10.82 8.45
N CYS A 458 -20.40 11.90 9.05
CA CYS A 458 -21.13 11.94 10.31
C CYS A 458 -22.08 13.11 10.27
N ASP A 459 -23.34 12.89 10.54
CA ASP A 459 -24.38 13.95 10.57
C ASP A 459 -24.65 14.47 11.99
N ARG A 460 -23.84 14.04 12.96
CA ARG A 460 -23.96 14.44 14.37
C ARG A 460 -23.33 15.81 14.58
N ALA A 461 -24.08 16.69 15.26
CA ALA A 461 -23.58 18.02 15.65
C ALA A 461 -22.91 18.06 17.05
N ASP A 462 -23.07 16.98 17.81
CA ASP A 462 -22.57 16.84 19.19
C ASP A 462 -21.23 16.09 19.29
N HIS A 463 -20.67 15.65 18.15
CA HIS A 463 -19.35 15.02 18.08
C HIS A 463 -18.19 16.06 18.07
N PRO A 464 -16.94 15.63 18.33
CA PRO A 464 -15.80 16.56 18.43
C PRO A 464 -15.35 17.22 17.12
N HIS A 465 -15.79 16.72 15.98
CA HIS A 465 -15.50 17.23 14.62
C HIS A 465 -16.33 18.49 14.26
N ALA A 466 -16.11 19.04 13.07
CA ALA A 466 -16.88 20.16 12.55
C ALA A 466 -18.37 19.84 12.47
N PRO A 467 -19.27 20.80 12.74
CA PRO A 467 -20.69 20.59 12.52
C PRO A 467 -20.99 20.17 11.09
N PRO A 468 -22.06 19.39 10.88
CA PRO A 468 -22.49 18.97 9.54
C PRO A 468 -22.70 20.17 8.59
N ASP A 469 -22.09 20.11 7.41
CA ASP A 469 -22.22 21.13 6.36
C ASP A 469 -23.31 20.73 5.37
N PRO A 470 -24.30 21.59 5.10
CA PRO A 470 -25.37 21.32 4.12
C PRO A 470 -24.90 21.03 2.70
N LEU A 471 -23.70 21.49 2.33
CA LEU A 471 -23.10 21.24 1.02
C LEU A 471 -22.39 19.87 0.95
N ASN A 472 -21.97 19.35 2.09
CA ASN A 472 -21.32 18.03 2.15
C ASN A 472 -22.37 16.90 2.20
N LYS A 473 -22.91 16.56 1.04
CA LYS A 473 -23.84 15.44 0.85
C LYS A 473 -23.08 14.14 0.58
N CYS A 474 -22.17 13.79 1.47
CA CYS A 474 -21.50 12.50 1.37
C CYS A 474 -22.53 11.38 1.50
N ILE A 475 -22.74 10.63 0.44
CA ILE A 475 -23.56 9.41 0.50
C ILE A 475 -22.76 8.38 1.27
N TYR A 476 -23.19 8.14 2.49
CA TYR A 476 -22.57 7.20 3.38
C TYR A 476 -23.22 5.83 3.22
N LYS A 477 -22.57 4.94 2.52
CA LYS A 477 -22.97 3.54 2.46
C LYS A 477 -22.10 2.73 3.38
N SER A 478 -22.62 2.37 4.53
CA SER A 478 -22.09 1.24 5.26
C SER A 478 -22.78 -0.03 4.73
N TRP A 479 -22.04 -1.08 4.54
CA TRP A 479 -22.58 -2.36 4.12
C TRP A 479 -23.67 -2.83 5.09
N GLY A 480 -24.83 -3.20 4.52
CA GLY A 480 -25.92 -3.75 5.28
C GLY A 480 -26.62 -2.75 6.16
N ALA A 481 -26.22 -1.52 6.10
CA ALA A 481 -26.67 -0.56 7.01
C ALA A 481 -27.38 0.60 6.33
N TYR A 482 -27.74 1.52 7.13
CA TYR A 482 -28.47 2.70 6.80
C TYR A 482 -27.65 3.64 5.89
N TRP A 483 -28.28 4.11 4.80
CA TRP A 483 -27.72 5.15 3.95
C TRP A 483 -27.95 6.51 4.58
N VAL A 484 -26.88 7.27 4.76
CA VAL A 484 -26.99 8.66 5.19
C VAL A 484 -26.85 9.57 3.97
N ASP A 485 -28.00 10.08 3.50
CA ASP A 485 -28.06 11.19 2.54
C ASP A 485 -28.43 12.46 3.31
N SER A 486 -27.55 12.87 4.20
CA SER A 486 -27.71 14.06 5.04
C SER A 486 -26.48 14.95 4.94
N SER A 487 -26.55 16.12 5.58
CA SER A 487 -25.38 16.98 5.74
C SER A 487 -24.36 16.31 6.64
N ASN A 488 -23.08 16.32 6.24
CA ASN A 488 -22.00 15.65 6.97
C ASN A 488 -20.92 16.63 7.39
N SER A 489 -20.21 16.30 8.44
CA SER A 489 -18.97 16.97 8.84
C SER A 489 -17.86 16.82 7.80
N THR A 490 -17.05 17.87 7.61
CA THR A 490 -16.00 17.91 6.59
C THR A 490 -14.69 17.29 7.03
N ASP A 491 -14.45 17.09 8.34
CA ASP A 491 -13.20 16.61 8.92
C ASP A 491 -13.33 15.25 9.64
N VAL A 492 -14.46 14.56 9.52
CA VAL A 492 -14.70 13.29 10.20
C VAL A 492 -13.66 12.24 9.85
N SER A 493 -13.35 12.07 8.55
CA SER A 493 -12.37 11.06 8.14
C SER A 493 -10.95 11.38 8.60
N TYR A 494 -10.62 12.66 8.77
CA TYR A 494 -9.34 13.09 9.31
C TYR A 494 -9.15 12.61 10.76
N HIS A 495 -10.15 12.81 11.62
CA HIS A 495 -10.09 12.39 13.02
C HIS A 495 -10.20 10.86 13.18
N ALA A 496 -11.09 10.22 12.42
CA ALA A 496 -11.30 8.79 12.49
C ALA A 496 -10.06 7.98 12.04
N VAL A 497 -9.37 8.43 10.98
CA VAL A 497 -8.11 7.80 10.51
C VAL A 497 -7.01 7.92 11.56
N ARG A 498 -6.84 9.09 12.18
CA ARG A 498 -5.84 9.27 13.24
C ARG A 498 -6.11 8.37 14.44
N ALA A 499 -7.38 8.25 14.84
CA ALA A 499 -7.78 7.33 15.91
C ALA A 499 -7.48 5.86 15.58
N TYR A 500 -7.75 5.46 14.33
CA TYR A 500 -7.41 4.14 13.80
C TYR A 500 -5.90 3.89 13.87
N TYR A 501 -5.07 4.82 13.43
CA TYR A 501 -3.61 4.70 13.50
C TYR A 501 -3.09 4.58 14.92
N ASP A 502 -3.67 5.31 15.87
CA ASP A 502 -3.28 5.23 17.29
C ASP A 502 -3.60 3.83 17.86
N ILE A 503 -4.76 3.26 17.51
CA ILE A 503 -5.17 1.91 17.96
C ILE A 503 -4.17 0.87 17.41
N TYR A 504 -3.85 0.91 16.12
CA TYR A 504 -2.92 -0.04 15.51
C TYR A 504 -1.49 0.14 16.00
N SER A 505 -1.05 1.37 16.19
CA SER A 505 0.28 1.66 16.76
C SER A 505 0.42 1.09 18.18
N LYS A 506 -0.64 1.21 18.99
CA LYS A 506 -0.67 0.61 20.33
C LYS A 506 -0.66 -0.91 20.29
N LEU A 507 -1.51 -1.53 19.45
CA LEU A 507 -1.54 -2.99 19.30
C LEU A 507 -0.17 -3.54 18.85
N ARG A 508 0.47 -2.87 17.88
CA ARG A 508 1.81 -3.25 17.43
C ARG A 508 2.87 -3.11 18.51
N HIS A 509 2.76 -2.07 19.35
CA HIS A 509 3.65 -1.89 20.50
C HIS A 509 3.48 -3.01 21.54
N ASP A 510 2.23 -3.33 21.87
CA ASP A 510 1.89 -4.31 22.92
C ASP A 510 2.07 -5.76 22.42
N HIS A 511 1.86 -6.01 21.11
CA HIS A 511 1.95 -7.32 20.44
C HIS A 511 2.88 -7.28 19.23
N PRO A 512 4.22 -7.14 19.37
CA PRO A 512 5.13 -6.92 18.24
C PRO A 512 5.20 -8.07 17.23
N GLY A 513 4.74 -9.27 17.61
CA GLY A 513 4.65 -10.45 16.74
C GLY A 513 3.32 -10.64 16.03
N LEU A 514 2.32 -9.81 16.33
CA LEU A 514 1.00 -9.86 15.72
C LEU A 514 1.07 -9.33 14.28
N LEU A 515 0.54 -10.08 13.33
CA LEU A 515 0.36 -9.63 11.95
C LEU A 515 -0.98 -8.91 11.79
N PHE A 516 -1.00 -7.90 10.94
CA PHE A 516 -2.23 -7.19 10.57
C PHE A 516 -2.51 -7.36 9.07
N GLU A 517 -3.61 -7.98 8.76
CA GLU A 517 -4.20 -7.97 7.42
C GLU A 517 -5.15 -6.78 7.30
N ILE A 518 -4.98 -6.00 6.25
CA ILE A 518 -5.83 -4.86 5.93
C ILE A 518 -6.72 -5.24 4.75
N CYS A 519 -7.99 -5.37 5.00
CA CYS A 519 -9.00 -5.66 3.99
C CYS A 519 -9.84 -4.42 3.66
N ASN A 520 -11.00 -4.27 4.23
CA ASN A 520 -12.02 -3.30 3.88
C ASN A 520 -12.61 -3.57 2.48
N ASP A 521 -13.34 -4.69 2.39
CA ASP A 521 -14.05 -5.09 1.18
C ASP A 521 -13.09 -5.20 -0.03
N GLY A 522 -11.97 -5.87 0.18
CA GLY A 522 -10.86 -6.00 -0.76
C GLY A 522 -9.95 -4.78 -0.81
N GLY A 523 -9.58 -4.33 -2.00
CA GLY A 523 -8.52 -3.36 -2.22
C GLY A 523 -8.79 -1.89 -1.84
N ARG A 524 -9.85 -1.58 -1.08
CA ARG A 524 -10.20 -0.18 -0.76
C ARG A 524 -9.19 0.53 0.11
N MET A 525 -8.54 -0.17 1.02
CA MET A 525 -7.49 0.39 1.89
C MET A 525 -6.07 0.17 1.35
N VAL A 526 -5.93 -0.13 0.08
CA VAL A 526 -4.61 -0.16 -0.56
C VAL A 526 -4.09 1.26 -0.71
N ASP A 527 -3.37 1.72 0.28
CA ASP A 527 -2.72 3.03 0.36
C ASP A 527 -1.48 3.01 1.25
N PHE A 528 -0.69 4.09 1.27
CA PHE A 528 0.57 4.15 2.01
C PHE A 528 0.36 4.42 3.51
N GLY A 529 -0.75 5.03 3.91
CA GLY A 529 -1.11 5.19 5.31
C GLY A 529 -1.38 3.83 5.94
N SER A 530 -2.18 3.01 5.29
CA SER A 530 -2.43 1.62 5.69
C SER A 530 -1.16 0.77 5.64
N ALA A 531 -0.27 0.97 4.66
CA ALA A 531 1.01 0.27 4.57
C ALA A 531 1.94 0.53 5.76
N SER A 532 1.79 1.69 6.43
CA SER A 532 2.57 2.01 7.64
C SER A 532 2.01 1.37 8.91
N HIS A 533 0.81 0.80 8.87
CA HIS A 533 0.12 0.23 10.01
C HIS A 533 -0.22 -1.26 9.84
N GLY A 534 -0.34 -1.77 8.61
CA GLY A 534 -0.57 -3.17 8.28
C GLY A 534 0.69 -3.92 7.88
N ASP A 535 0.59 -5.25 7.79
CA ASP A 535 1.66 -6.12 7.30
C ASP A 535 1.39 -6.56 5.87
N TYR A 536 0.13 -6.73 5.49
CA TYR A 536 -0.29 -7.09 4.14
C TYR A 536 -1.74 -6.69 3.85
N PHE A 537 -2.12 -6.74 2.59
CA PHE A 537 -3.41 -6.28 2.08
C PHE A 537 -4.16 -7.39 1.36
N SER A 538 -5.44 -7.54 1.66
CA SER A 538 -6.38 -8.03 0.67
C SER A 538 -6.51 -7.00 -0.46
N ILE A 539 -6.20 -7.39 -1.68
CA ILE A 539 -6.16 -6.46 -2.83
C ILE A 539 -7.40 -6.54 -3.71
N THR A 540 -8.24 -7.54 -3.51
CA THR A 540 -9.55 -7.72 -4.17
C THR A 540 -10.31 -8.87 -3.52
N ASP A 541 -11.64 -8.81 -3.49
CA ASP A 541 -12.52 -9.90 -3.05
C ASP A 541 -13.02 -10.77 -4.22
N THR A 542 -12.45 -10.60 -5.39
CA THR A 542 -12.71 -11.49 -6.52
C THR A 542 -11.55 -12.45 -6.70
N TYR A 543 -11.79 -13.72 -6.45
CA TYR A 543 -10.76 -14.73 -6.18
C TYR A 543 -10.43 -15.62 -7.39
N ASP A 544 -11.03 -15.39 -8.55
CA ASP A 544 -10.65 -16.13 -9.76
C ASP A 544 -9.22 -15.79 -10.21
N PRO A 545 -8.53 -16.71 -10.91
CA PRO A 545 -7.13 -16.53 -11.29
C PRO A 545 -6.82 -15.24 -12.06
N THR A 546 -7.74 -14.79 -12.92
CA THR A 546 -7.53 -13.57 -13.73
C THR A 546 -7.68 -12.31 -12.88
N SER A 547 -8.72 -12.23 -12.06
CA SER A 547 -8.97 -11.09 -11.17
C SER A 547 -7.85 -10.92 -10.16
N ASN A 548 -7.35 -12.00 -9.57
CA ASN A 548 -6.15 -11.97 -8.71
C ASN A 548 -4.94 -11.38 -9.43
N ARG A 549 -4.65 -11.86 -10.66
CA ARG A 549 -3.52 -11.35 -11.42
C ARG A 549 -3.68 -9.90 -11.84
N ARG A 550 -4.92 -9.44 -12.13
CA ARG A 550 -5.21 -8.01 -12.40
C ARG A 550 -4.92 -7.13 -11.20
N ALA A 551 -5.49 -7.46 -10.06
CA ALA A 551 -5.30 -6.71 -8.83
C ALA A 551 -3.82 -6.69 -8.41
N PHE A 552 -3.13 -7.82 -8.53
CA PHE A 552 -1.69 -7.92 -8.28
C PHE A 552 -0.89 -7.06 -9.25
N TYR A 553 -1.18 -7.13 -10.57
CA TYR A 553 -0.52 -6.32 -11.59
C TYR A 553 -0.60 -4.84 -11.26
N ASP A 554 -1.80 -4.35 -10.96
CA ASP A 554 -2.03 -2.93 -10.66
C ASP A 554 -1.27 -2.50 -9.39
N THR A 555 -1.46 -3.20 -8.29
CA THR A 555 -0.94 -2.81 -6.98
C THR A 555 0.58 -2.99 -6.87
N SER A 556 1.15 -3.97 -7.55
CA SER A 556 2.59 -4.28 -7.52
C SER A 556 3.48 -3.23 -8.20
N HIS A 557 2.92 -2.25 -8.91
CA HIS A 557 3.68 -1.08 -9.34
C HIS A 557 4.19 -0.25 -8.15
N VAL A 558 3.45 -0.20 -7.04
CA VAL A 558 3.73 0.74 -5.94
C VAL A 558 4.02 0.08 -4.60
N LEU A 559 3.45 -1.08 -4.30
CA LEU A 559 3.64 -1.79 -3.04
C LEU A 559 4.48 -3.07 -3.21
N PRO A 560 5.28 -3.45 -2.17
CA PRO A 560 6.04 -4.70 -2.18
C PRO A 560 5.14 -5.92 -2.41
N ALA A 561 5.53 -6.80 -3.31
CA ALA A 561 4.77 -8.00 -3.63
C ALA A 561 4.47 -8.89 -2.41
N ALA A 562 5.38 -8.91 -1.42
CA ALA A 562 5.18 -9.64 -0.17
C ALA A 562 4.09 -9.07 0.74
N MET A 563 3.60 -7.86 0.46
CA MET A 563 2.45 -7.25 1.16
C MET A 563 1.14 -7.43 0.40
N LEU A 564 1.14 -8.06 -0.78
CA LEU A 564 -0.02 -8.19 -1.64
C LEU A 564 -0.57 -9.61 -1.55
N GLU A 565 -1.71 -9.77 -0.91
CA GLU A 565 -2.36 -11.04 -0.81
C GLU A 565 -2.89 -11.48 -2.17
N SER A 566 -2.68 -12.73 -2.49
CA SER A 566 -3.13 -13.36 -3.73
C SER A 566 -3.83 -14.66 -3.39
N TYR A 567 -5.06 -14.80 -3.84
CA TYR A 567 -5.94 -15.86 -3.43
C TYR A 567 -5.93 -17.06 -4.35
N VAL A 568 -6.19 -18.23 -3.76
CA VAL A 568 -6.53 -19.47 -4.44
C VAL A 568 -7.91 -19.88 -3.98
N GLU A 569 -8.94 -19.72 -4.82
CA GLU A 569 -10.30 -20.13 -4.54
C GLU A 569 -10.78 -21.17 -5.56
N LYS A 570 -11.94 -21.77 -5.29
CA LYS A 570 -12.53 -22.79 -6.15
C LYS A 570 -12.74 -22.28 -7.58
N TRP A 571 -12.01 -22.87 -8.51
CA TRP A 571 -12.05 -22.55 -9.94
C TRP A 571 -12.08 -23.86 -10.75
N PRO A 572 -12.68 -23.89 -11.95
CA PRO A 572 -12.73 -25.12 -12.77
C PRO A 572 -11.33 -25.64 -13.11
N THR A 573 -10.99 -26.82 -12.61
CA THR A 573 -9.69 -27.47 -12.80
C THR A 573 -9.84 -28.85 -13.41
N PRO A 574 -10.21 -28.95 -14.72
CA PRO A 574 -10.44 -30.23 -15.40
C PRO A 574 -9.16 -31.08 -15.53
N SER A 575 -8.00 -30.51 -15.33
CA SER A 575 -6.71 -31.20 -15.32
C SER A 575 -5.81 -30.68 -14.19
N ILE A 576 -4.76 -31.44 -13.89
CA ILE A 576 -3.76 -31.00 -12.90
C ILE A 576 -2.98 -29.76 -13.36
N ASP A 577 -2.84 -29.54 -14.67
CA ASP A 577 -2.20 -28.33 -15.20
C ASP A 577 -3.08 -27.09 -14.99
N ASN A 578 -4.41 -27.21 -15.09
CA ASN A 578 -5.35 -26.15 -14.73
C ASN A 578 -5.35 -25.89 -13.21
N PHE A 579 -5.25 -26.95 -12.40
CA PHE A 579 -5.11 -26.81 -10.95
C PHE A 579 -3.81 -26.06 -10.58
N ARG A 580 -2.72 -26.39 -11.26
CA ARG A 580 -1.43 -25.71 -11.09
C ARG A 580 -1.48 -24.23 -11.54
N PHE A 581 -2.18 -23.93 -12.63
CA PHE A 581 -2.44 -22.55 -13.09
C PHE A 581 -3.19 -21.74 -12.03
N MET A 582 -4.23 -22.32 -11.43
CA MET A 582 -4.99 -21.69 -10.34
C MET A 582 -4.07 -21.42 -9.14
N LEU A 583 -3.32 -22.40 -8.64
CA LEU A 583 -2.38 -22.23 -7.53
C LEU A 583 -1.36 -21.12 -7.81
N ARG A 584 -0.72 -21.15 -8.99
CA ARG A 584 0.33 -20.17 -9.34
C ARG A 584 -0.20 -18.75 -9.50
N SER A 585 -1.47 -18.58 -9.84
CA SER A 585 -2.10 -17.25 -9.84
C SER A 585 -2.17 -16.65 -8.43
N GLY A 586 -2.26 -17.48 -7.38
CA GLY A 586 -2.16 -17.06 -5.99
C GLY A 586 -0.73 -17.00 -5.42
N MET A 587 0.29 -17.46 -6.19
CA MET A 587 1.67 -17.55 -5.71
C MET A 587 2.56 -16.37 -6.14
N MET A 588 1.98 -15.34 -6.72
CA MET A 588 2.75 -14.17 -7.18
C MET A 588 3.17 -13.25 -6.04
N GLY A 589 2.37 -13.16 -4.99
CA GLY A 589 2.59 -12.36 -3.80
C GLY A 589 2.47 -13.18 -2.51
N TRP A 590 1.70 -12.69 -1.55
CA TRP A 590 1.34 -13.40 -0.34
C TRP A 590 0.31 -14.49 -0.66
N LEU A 591 0.67 -15.75 -0.47
CA LEU A 591 -0.19 -16.88 -0.84
C LEU A 591 -1.24 -17.17 0.22
N THR A 592 -2.52 -17.01 -0.12
CA THR A 592 -3.67 -17.42 0.68
C THR A 592 -4.56 -18.40 -0.08
N ILE A 593 -4.83 -19.54 0.55
CA ILE A 593 -5.75 -20.56 0.04
C ILE A 593 -7.11 -20.34 0.70
N MET A 594 -8.15 -20.13 -0.10
CA MET A 594 -9.54 -19.91 0.35
C MET A 594 -10.42 -21.08 -0.14
N ILE A 595 -10.04 -22.28 0.21
CA ILE A 595 -10.75 -23.50 -0.16
C ILE A 595 -10.82 -24.41 1.07
N ASN A 596 -11.93 -25.13 1.24
CA ASN A 596 -12.00 -26.25 2.16
C ASN A 596 -11.09 -27.38 1.63
N THR A 597 -9.80 -27.29 1.94
CA THR A 597 -8.75 -28.17 1.40
C THR A 597 -8.97 -29.68 1.64
N PRO A 598 -9.61 -30.12 2.73
CA PRO A 598 -10.05 -31.52 2.86
C PRO A 598 -10.92 -32.04 1.71
N SER A 599 -11.52 -31.18 0.88
CA SER A 599 -12.29 -31.56 -0.30
C SER A 599 -11.44 -31.89 -1.54
N TRP A 600 -10.14 -31.64 -1.51
CA TRP A 600 -9.24 -31.90 -2.62
C TRP A 600 -9.02 -33.40 -2.85
N SER A 601 -8.89 -33.81 -4.12
CA SER A 601 -8.48 -35.17 -4.44
C SER A 601 -7.03 -35.42 -3.94
N PRO A 602 -6.64 -36.71 -3.75
CA PRO A 602 -5.25 -37.06 -3.39
C PRO A 602 -4.20 -36.48 -4.37
N GLU A 603 -4.52 -36.41 -5.67
CA GLU A 603 -3.65 -35.85 -6.70
C GLU A 603 -3.51 -34.34 -6.54
N GLN A 604 -4.62 -33.63 -6.32
CA GLN A 604 -4.61 -32.17 -6.06
C GLN A 604 -3.86 -31.84 -4.77
N HIS A 605 -4.06 -32.64 -3.72
CA HIS A 605 -3.36 -32.48 -2.44
C HIS A 605 -1.85 -32.65 -2.60
N ALA A 606 -1.41 -33.68 -3.32
CA ALA A 606 0.01 -33.90 -3.61
C ALA A 606 0.62 -32.76 -4.44
N GLU A 607 -0.09 -32.27 -5.45
CA GLU A 607 0.37 -31.14 -6.25
C GLU A 607 0.42 -29.84 -5.42
N ALA A 608 -0.59 -29.56 -4.61
CA ALA A 608 -0.61 -28.39 -3.73
C ALA A 608 0.58 -28.41 -2.75
N THR A 609 0.84 -29.55 -2.11
CA THR A 609 2.00 -29.73 -1.21
C THR A 609 3.31 -29.40 -1.94
N LYS A 610 3.48 -29.91 -3.18
CA LYS A 610 4.65 -29.63 -4.02
C LYS A 610 4.77 -28.13 -4.36
N GLN A 611 3.67 -27.46 -4.71
CA GLN A 611 3.68 -26.04 -5.07
C GLN A 611 3.92 -25.15 -3.82
N ILE A 612 3.36 -25.49 -2.67
CA ILE A 612 3.63 -24.79 -1.40
C ILE A 612 5.10 -24.92 -1.00
N ASP A 613 5.68 -26.12 -1.16
CA ASP A 613 7.12 -26.33 -0.90
C ASP A 613 8.01 -25.52 -1.85
N LEU A 614 7.66 -25.48 -3.14
CA LEU A 614 8.31 -24.64 -4.14
C LEU A 614 8.20 -23.16 -3.81
N TYR A 615 7.01 -22.70 -3.41
CA TYR A 615 6.79 -21.31 -2.97
C TYR A 615 7.72 -20.95 -1.80
N LYS A 616 7.73 -21.74 -0.75
CA LYS A 616 8.52 -21.49 0.45
C LYS A 616 10.04 -21.48 0.18
N LYS A 617 10.51 -22.39 -0.68
CA LYS A 617 11.96 -22.57 -0.92
C LYS A 617 12.54 -21.64 -1.99
N GLU A 618 11.81 -21.42 -3.08
CA GLU A 618 12.35 -20.74 -4.25
C GLU A 618 11.67 -19.39 -4.56
N LEU A 619 10.34 -19.28 -4.40
CA LEU A 619 9.59 -18.09 -4.80
C LEU A 619 9.54 -17.04 -3.71
N ARG A 620 9.24 -17.41 -2.46
CA ARG A 620 9.17 -16.49 -1.30
C ARG A 620 10.39 -15.57 -1.17
N PRO A 621 11.65 -16.05 -1.26
CA PRO A 621 12.80 -15.18 -1.18
C PRO A 621 12.90 -14.17 -2.34
N LEU A 622 12.37 -14.49 -3.51
CA LEU A 622 12.31 -13.58 -4.66
C LEU A 622 11.18 -12.56 -4.49
N ILE A 623 9.99 -13.02 -4.11
CA ILE A 623 8.83 -12.15 -3.82
C ILE A 623 9.17 -11.10 -2.77
N ARG A 624 9.98 -11.49 -1.77
CA ARG A 624 10.37 -10.64 -0.66
C ARG A 624 11.47 -9.63 -0.99
N ASP A 625 12.47 -10.05 -1.75
CA ASP A 625 13.74 -9.31 -1.85
C ASP A 625 14.09 -8.83 -3.27
N ALA A 626 13.51 -9.43 -4.31
CA ALA A 626 13.88 -9.12 -5.69
C ALA A 626 13.16 -7.90 -6.28
N SER A 627 13.75 -7.30 -7.30
CA SER A 627 13.07 -6.36 -8.18
C SER A 627 11.97 -7.07 -8.96
N LEU A 628 10.84 -6.39 -9.15
CA LEU A 628 9.70 -6.90 -9.92
C LEU A 628 9.56 -6.10 -11.22
N TYR A 629 9.28 -6.81 -12.32
CA TYR A 629 9.04 -6.23 -13.62
C TYR A 629 7.77 -6.79 -14.26
N HIS A 630 6.96 -5.92 -14.83
CA HIS A 630 5.81 -6.27 -15.65
C HIS A 630 6.31 -6.54 -17.08
N VAL A 631 6.26 -7.81 -17.50
CA VAL A 631 6.82 -8.26 -18.80
C VAL A 631 5.74 -8.59 -19.82
N SER A 632 4.50 -8.25 -19.51
CA SER A 632 3.33 -8.35 -20.38
C SER A 632 2.40 -7.17 -20.15
N PRO A 633 1.37 -6.94 -21.00
CA PRO A 633 0.23 -6.12 -20.66
C PRO A 633 -0.50 -6.66 -19.42
N ARG A 634 -1.37 -5.84 -18.84
CA ARG A 634 -2.26 -6.22 -17.74
C ARG A 634 -3.09 -7.46 -18.10
N PRO A 635 -3.26 -8.44 -17.21
CA PRO A 635 -3.99 -9.68 -17.49
C PRO A 635 -5.43 -9.43 -17.95
N ASP A 636 -5.85 -10.05 -19.04
CA ASP A 636 -7.23 -9.99 -19.56
C ASP A 636 -7.98 -11.32 -19.46
N GLY A 637 -7.28 -12.41 -19.10
CA GLY A 637 -7.80 -13.77 -19.00
C GLY A 637 -7.89 -14.49 -20.34
N VAL A 638 -7.64 -13.81 -21.45
CA VAL A 638 -7.66 -14.37 -22.80
C VAL A 638 -6.24 -14.61 -23.33
N HIS A 639 -5.42 -13.57 -23.34
CA HIS A 639 -4.07 -13.60 -23.86
C HIS A 639 -3.05 -14.11 -22.83
N TRP A 640 -1.79 -14.11 -23.23
CA TRP A 640 -0.68 -14.42 -22.35
C TRP A 640 -0.40 -13.24 -21.41
N ASP A 641 -0.08 -13.57 -20.18
CA ASP A 641 0.38 -12.59 -19.20
C ASP A 641 1.55 -13.15 -18.37
N GLY A 642 2.33 -12.26 -17.75
CA GLY A 642 3.46 -12.66 -16.94
C GLY A 642 4.14 -11.54 -16.19
N ILE A 643 4.82 -11.92 -15.12
CA ILE A 643 5.69 -11.05 -14.32
C ILE A 643 7.06 -11.68 -14.17
N GLN A 644 8.06 -10.85 -13.90
CA GLN A 644 9.43 -11.28 -13.66
C GLN A 644 9.93 -10.75 -12.32
N TYR A 645 10.46 -11.64 -11.48
CA TYR A 645 11.30 -11.28 -10.34
C TYR A 645 12.77 -11.45 -10.72
N TRP A 646 13.60 -10.47 -10.38
CA TRP A 646 15.04 -10.53 -10.62
C TRP A 646 15.81 -9.94 -9.43
N ASP A 647 16.69 -10.75 -8.83
CA ASP A 647 17.62 -10.35 -7.79
C ASP A 647 19.01 -10.14 -8.43
N PRO A 648 19.43 -8.89 -8.68
CA PRO A 648 20.69 -8.60 -9.32
C PRO A 648 21.90 -8.89 -8.43
N GLU A 649 21.75 -8.93 -7.11
CA GLU A 649 22.83 -9.24 -6.18
C GLU A 649 23.12 -10.74 -6.14
N ARG A 650 22.06 -11.54 -6.02
CA ARG A 650 22.18 -13.01 -5.97
C ARG A 650 22.17 -13.65 -7.36
N GLN A 651 21.98 -12.86 -8.41
CA GLN A 651 21.95 -13.28 -9.81
C GLN A 651 20.96 -14.44 -10.04
N ARG A 652 19.76 -14.30 -9.50
CA ARG A 652 18.67 -15.27 -9.63
C ARG A 652 17.33 -14.59 -9.80
N GLY A 653 16.43 -15.27 -10.47
CA GLY A 653 15.08 -14.75 -10.68
C GLY A 653 14.12 -15.82 -11.18
N VAL A 654 12.88 -15.41 -11.42
CA VAL A 654 11.83 -16.27 -11.98
C VAL A 654 10.93 -15.44 -12.88
N VAL A 655 10.47 -16.04 -13.97
CA VAL A 655 9.37 -15.55 -14.79
C VAL A 655 8.17 -16.44 -14.54
N TYR A 656 7.06 -15.82 -14.16
CA TYR A 656 5.74 -16.45 -14.20
C TYR A 656 5.17 -16.21 -15.59
N ALA A 657 4.85 -17.26 -16.30
CA ALA A 657 4.24 -17.22 -17.61
C ALA A 657 2.88 -17.91 -17.55
N PHE A 658 1.84 -17.16 -17.85
CA PHE A 658 0.46 -17.65 -17.89
C PHE A 658 -0.06 -17.58 -19.32
N ARG A 659 -0.66 -18.66 -19.80
CA ARG A 659 -1.46 -18.68 -21.01
C ARG A 659 -2.92 -18.60 -20.60
N GLY A 660 -3.64 -17.57 -21.03
CA GLY A 660 -5.07 -17.45 -20.83
C GLY A 660 -5.90 -18.43 -21.67
N SER A 661 -7.12 -18.06 -21.96
CA SER A 661 -8.07 -18.92 -22.68
C SER A 661 -7.85 -18.98 -24.21
N ILE A 662 -6.92 -18.18 -24.76
CA ILE A 662 -6.65 -18.13 -26.20
C ILE A 662 -6.27 -19.49 -26.78
N ALA A 663 -6.99 -19.93 -27.81
CA ALA A 663 -6.81 -21.25 -28.39
C ALA A 663 -5.65 -21.34 -29.41
N GLU A 664 -5.46 -20.28 -30.19
CA GLU A 664 -4.57 -20.26 -31.36
C GLU A 664 -3.11 -20.02 -30.98
N GLU A 665 -2.84 -19.16 -29.98
CA GLU A 665 -1.49 -18.78 -29.59
C GLU A 665 -0.92 -19.76 -28.55
N LYS A 666 -0.16 -20.76 -29.01
CA LYS A 666 0.46 -21.80 -28.16
C LYS A 666 1.87 -21.42 -27.65
N SER A 667 2.42 -20.30 -28.08
CA SER A 667 3.72 -19.79 -27.66
C SER A 667 3.73 -18.28 -27.59
N HIS A 668 4.47 -17.74 -26.62
CA HIS A 668 4.62 -16.30 -26.42
C HIS A 668 6.09 -15.95 -26.10
N ARG A 669 6.46 -14.68 -26.32
CA ARG A 669 7.82 -14.17 -26.02
C ARG A 669 7.74 -13.00 -25.05
N PHE A 670 8.33 -13.19 -23.87
CA PHE A 670 8.43 -12.19 -22.83
C PHE A 670 9.80 -11.47 -22.94
N ALA A 671 9.80 -10.18 -23.22
CA ALA A 671 11.01 -9.34 -23.17
C ALA A 671 11.41 -9.11 -21.71
N LEU A 672 12.56 -9.66 -21.30
CA LEU A 672 12.98 -9.58 -19.89
C LEU A 672 13.69 -8.25 -19.60
N LYS A 673 13.59 -7.81 -18.35
CA LYS A 673 14.13 -6.53 -17.88
C LYS A 673 15.18 -6.74 -16.79
N GLY A 674 16.00 -5.72 -16.51
CA GLY A 674 16.98 -5.72 -15.42
C GLY A 674 18.18 -6.65 -15.60
N LEU A 675 18.33 -7.30 -16.76
CA LEU A 675 19.43 -8.22 -17.08
C LEU A 675 20.61 -7.49 -17.73
N GLN A 676 21.82 -8.03 -17.58
CA GLN A 676 23.03 -7.52 -18.26
C GLN A 676 23.14 -8.12 -19.68
N PRO A 677 23.17 -7.32 -20.76
CA PRO A 677 23.18 -7.84 -22.13
C PRO A 677 24.33 -8.79 -22.47
N SER A 678 25.52 -8.58 -21.88
CA SER A 678 26.72 -9.37 -22.13
C SER A 678 26.82 -10.67 -21.31
N ARG A 679 25.95 -10.83 -20.31
CA ARG A 679 26.00 -11.98 -19.41
C ARG A 679 25.22 -13.17 -19.98
N HIS A 680 25.62 -14.38 -19.60
CA HIS A 680 24.88 -15.60 -19.86
C HIS A 680 24.00 -15.96 -18.67
N TYR A 681 22.82 -16.49 -18.98
CA TYR A 681 21.80 -16.88 -18.01
C TYR A 681 21.34 -18.31 -18.29
N ARG A 682 21.44 -19.18 -17.27
CA ARG A 682 20.86 -20.50 -17.32
C ARG A 682 19.37 -20.43 -17.02
N LEU A 683 18.52 -20.99 -17.88
CA LEU A 683 17.08 -21.11 -17.74
C LEU A 683 16.75 -22.53 -17.32
N ARG A 684 15.90 -22.65 -16.28
CA ARG A 684 15.32 -23.93 -15.81
C ARG A 684 13.80 -23.82 -15.89
N TYR A 685 13.19 -24.70 -16.64
CA TYR A 685 11.73 -24.78 -16.78
C TYR A 685 11.18 -25.76 -15.73
N ASN A 686 10.35 -25.25 -14.81
CA ASN A 686 9.90 -26.04 -13.65
C ASN A 686 9.10 -27.27 -14.03
N ASP A 687 8.23 -27.17 -15.03
CA ASP A 687 7.38 -28.27 -15.53
C ASP A 687 7.95 -28.91 -16.79
N HIS A 688 9.20 -28.59 -17.12
CA HIS A 688 9.87 -29.16 -18.31
C HIS A 688 9.17 -28.88 -19.65
N SER A 689 8.45 -27.75 -19.77
CA SER A 689 7.84 -27.30 -21.04
C SER A 689 8.87 -27.07 -22.14
N ALA A 690 10.13 -26.90 -21.78
CA ALA A 690 11.29 -26.89 -22.66
C ALA A 690 12.53 -27.43 -21.91
N PRO A 691 13.59 -27.88 -22.64
CA PRO A 691 14.87 -28.24 -22.03
C PRO A 691 15.54 -27.02 -21.36
N ASP A 692 16.26 -27.30 -20.26
CA ASP A 692 17.15 -26.31 -19.67
C ASP A 692 18.18 -25.84 -20.70
N ARG A 693 18.47 -24.55 -20.71
CA ARG A 693 19.41 -23.96 -21.68
C ARG A 693 20.07 -22.68 -21.13
N THR A 694 21.21 -22.33 -21.73
CA THR A 694 21.89 -21.07 -21.47
C THR A 694 21.64 -20.10 -22.62
N VAL A 695 21.29 -18.84 -22.29
CA VAL A 695 20.95 -17.79 -23.24
C VAL A 695 21.66 -16.49 -22.84
N THR A 696 22.01 -15.64 -23.80
CA THR A 696 22.62 -14.32 -23.50
C THR A 696 21.55 -13.35 -22.98
N GLY A 697 21.95 -12.42 -22.12
CA GLY A 697 21.05 -11.35 -21.66
C GLY A 697 20.55 -10.50 -22.84
N ARG A 698 21.38 -10.28 -23.85
CA ARG A 698 20.98 -9.58 -25.09
C ARG A 698 19.80 -10.26 -25.79
N ASP A 699 19.80 -11.59 -25.89
CA ASP A 699 18.70 -12.33 -26.51
C ASP A 699 17.45 -12.27 -25.64
N LEU A 700 17.58 -12.41 -24.32
CA LEU A 700 16.45 -12.33 -23.38
C LEU A 700 15.79 -10.95 -23.35
N ILE A 701 16.58 -9.88 -23.47
CA ILE A 701 16.06 -8.50 -23.52
C ILE A 701 15.47 -8.21 -24.91
N GLY A 702 16.22 -8.50 -25.99
CA GLY A 702 15.85 -8.04 -27.35
C GLY A 702 14.88 -8.97 -28.10
N ARG A 703 15.10 -10.31 -28.02
CA ARG A 703 14.24 -11.31 -28.67
C ARG A 703 13.17 -11.89 -27.74
N GLY A 704 13.38 -11.74 -26.45
CA GLY A 704 12.53 -12.27 -25.40
C GLY A 704 12.69 -13.78 -25.12
N LEU A 705 12.19 -14.17 -23.95
CA LEU A 705 12.10 -15.56 -23.49
C LEU A 705 10.88 -16.22 -24.15
N GLU A 706 11.11 -17.21 -25.02
CA GLU A 706 10.04 -18.00 -25.62
C GLU A 706 9.54 -19.05 -24.64
N VAL A 707 8.22 -19.05 -24.41
CA VAL A 707 7.50 -20.07 -23.60
C VAL A 707 6.44 -20.72 -24.46
N LYS A 708 6.31 -22.05 -24.34
CA LYS A 708 5.33 -22.86 -25.09
C LYS A 708 4.45 -23.63 -24.12
N LEU A 709 3.15 -23.40 -24.18
CA LEU A 709 2.14 -24.10 -23.41
C LEU A 709 1.07 -24.63 -24.37
N PRO A 710 0.90 -25.96 -24.48
CA PRO A 710 0.01 -26.53 -25.50
C PRO A 710 -1.47 -26.30 -25.22
N SER A 711 -1.86 -26.14 -23.95
CA SER A 711 -3.25 -26.04 -23.50
C SER A 711 -3.57 -24.66 -22.94
N PRO A 712 -4.80 -24.13 -23.09
CA PRO A 712 -5.24 -22.90 -22.45
C PRO A 712 -5.34 -23.05 -20.93
N ASN A 713 -5.32 -21.92 -20.23
CA ASN A 713 -5.37 -21.84 -18.76
C ASN A 713 -4.30 -22.70 -18.09
N THR A 714 -3.07 -22.58 -18.59
CA THR A 714 -1.88 -23.27 -18.06
C THR A 714 -0.76 -22.27 -17.78
N SER A 715 0.23 -22.68 -17.02
CA SER A 715 1.33 -21.82 -16.60
C SER A 715 2.66 -22.55 -16.57
N GLU A 716 3.76 -21.78 -16.65
CA GLU A 716 5.11 -22.26 -16.41
C GLU A 716 5.87 -21.28 -15.52
N LEU A 717 6.76 -21.81 -14.68
CA LEU A 717 7.74 -21.04 -13.94
C LEU A 717 9.12 -21.25 -14.54
N ILE A 718 9.74 -20.18 -15.01
CA ILE A 718 11.07 -20.26 -15.61
C ILE A 718 12.07 -19.57 -14.68
N PHE A 719 12.89 -20.38 -14.00
CA PHE A 719 13.94 -19.88 -13.13
C PHE A 719 15.15 -19.43 -13.94
N ILE A 720 15.69 -18.28 -13.58
CA ILE A 720 16.82 -17.64 -14.24
C ILE A 720 17.98 -17.58 -13.27
N LYS A 721 19.15 -18.02 -13.69
CA LYS A 721 20.41 -17.92 -12.91
C LYS A 721 21.53 -17.35 -13.76
N GLY A 722 22.09 -16.24 -13.33
CA GLY A 722 23.27 -15.65 -13.95
C GLY A 722 24.48 -16.57 -13.80
N GLU A 723 25.19 -16.85 -14.90
CA GLU A 723 26.42 -17.62 -14.88
C GLU A 723 27.60 -16.71 -14.52
N ASN A 724 28.53 -17.19 -13.70
CA ASN A 724 29.78 -16.48 -13.44
C ASN A 724 30.56 -16.40 -14.75
N GLN A 725 31.09 -15.23 -15.10
CA GLN A 725 32.09 -15.13 -16.15
C GLN A 725 33.30 -15.95 -15.69
N THR A 726 33.46 -17.16 -16.18
CA THR A 726 34.74 -17.81 -16.15
C THR A 726 35.66 -16.94 -16.98
N HIS A 727 36.57 -16.22 -16.34
CA HIS A 727 37.75 -15.67 -17.03
C HIS A 727 38.36 -16.86 -17.73
N ALA A 728 38.27 -16.95 -19.05
CA ALA A 728 39.10 -17.79 -19.83
C ALA A 728 40.53 -17.32 -19.52
N ALA A 729 41.22 -18.08 -18.69
CA ALA A 729 42.66 -17.89 -18.47
C ALA A 729 43.29 -18.00 -19.85
N GLY A 730 43.71 -16.85 -20.39
CA GLY A 730 44.37 -16.79 -21.67
C GLY A 730 45.57 -17.71 -21.58
N ALA A 731 45.54 -18.73 -22.43
CA ALA A 731 46.74 -19.57 -22.67
C ALA A 731 47.83 -18.61 -23.11
N MET A 732 48.85 -18.40 -22.28
CA MET A 732 50.07 -17.74 -22.67
C MET A 732 50.67 -18.59 -23.80
N PRO A 733 51.05 -18.00 -24.94
CA PRO A 733 51.80 -18.74 -25.94
C PRO A 733 53.15 -19.14 -25.34
N ALA A 734 53.45 -20.43 -25.39
CA ALA A 734 54.74 -20.97 -24.98
C ALA A 734 55.86 -20.29 -25.78
N VAL A 735 56.72 -19.56 -25.09
CA VAL A 735 57.97 -19.04 -25.67
C VAL A 735 58.85 -20.24 -25.97
N MET A 736 58.95 -20.59 -27.24
CA MET A 736 59.99 -21.54 -27.71
C MET A 736 61.36 -20.89 -27.53
N SER A 737 62.14 -21.36 -26.57
CA SER A 737 63.58 -21.19 -26.53
C SER A 737 64.21 -22.11 -27.61
N ARG A 738 64.92 -21.53 -28.58
CA ARG A 738 65.80 -22.23 -29.48
C ARG A 738 67.23 -22.07 -28.95
N PRO A 739 68.12 -23.05 -29.28
CA PRO A 739 69.38 -23.34 -28.64
C PRO A 739 70.53 -22.33 -28.85
#